data_917771fa63ac2b54be10d64b2d0c6acb
#
_entry.id   917771fa63ac2b54be10d64b2d0c6acb
#
_cell.length_a   1.000
_cell.length_b   1.000
_cell.length_c   1.000
_cell.angle_alpha   90.00
_cell.angle_beta   90.00
_cell.angle_gamma   90.00
#
_symmetry.space_group_name_H-M   'P 1'
#
loop_
_entity.id
_entity.type
_entity.pdbx_description
1 polymer ?
#
loop_
_entity_poly.entity_id
_entity_poly.type
_entity_poly.pdbx_seq_one_letter_code
_entity_poly.pdbx_strand_id
1 'polypeptide(L)'
;MSEHMEHSPTAVEHEYGASEIQVLEGLEAVRKRPGMYIGSTSSSGLHHLVYEIVDNAIDEALAGYCDTITVEILDGDVIRVTDNGRGIPVDIQPQTGRPALEVVYTVLHAGGKFGGGGYKVSGGLHGVGASVVNALSQWLEVRVHKNGNIYEMKFSRGNITQEMTIIGTTDHTGTEVVFKPDPEMFEDTVYDYEILHKRMREQAFLNAGIHILMADRRPGQEQEESMCYQGGIREFVTFINKNKTALHEEVIYMSGTKDDSMAEIALQYNDSYNEIIVSFANNVHTPEGGMHEEGFKRALTNVLNAYGKKAGLLKGDDKVSGEDCREGLTCVISVKLTEAQFEGQTKAKLGNSEIRTLVNAVVSDKLEQFLEENPAVGRTILEKAMMANRAREAARRARENIRRKNALEGATLPGKLADCYERDPALTEIYIVEGDSAGGSAKQGRDSRFQAILPLWGKMLNVEKARADKVYGNDKLTPVITALGAGLGDEFDEEKLRYHKVVIMADADVDGAHIRTLLLTFFFRFMRPLIDRGYVYAAVPPLYKLTRGKVTRVAFTDGERDKISAEMRGDNPNAKVDISRFKGLGEMDPHELWETTMNPETRTLKRITLEDAVRADEIFTLLMGEKVEPRREYIERNADKAMNLDY
;
A
#
# COMPACT_ATOMS: atom_id res chain seq x y z
N MET A 1 10.38 -23.26 45.37
CA MET A 1 10.54 -21.82 45.58
C MET A 1 11.03 -21.27 44.26
N SER A 2 10.12 -20.86 43.40
CA SER A 2 10.36 -20.29 42.08
C SER A 2 10.19 -18.78 42.23
N GLU A 3 11.27 -18.06 42.04
CA GLU A 3 11.24 -16.59 41.99
C GLU A 3 10.59 -16.18 40.65
N HIS A 4 9.41 -15.60 40.74
CA HIS A 4 8.80 -14.85 39.66
C HIS A 4 9.62 -13.55 39.49
N MET A 5 10.42 -13.43 38.42
CA MET A 5 10.88 -12.15 37.93
C MET A 5 9.72 -11.46 37.21
N GLU A 6 8.99 -10.64 37.94
CA GLU A 6 8.13 -9.62 37.35
C GLU A 6 9.04 -8.57 36.70
N HIS A 7 9.07 -8.50 35.38
CA HIS A 7 9.57 -7.33 34.67
C HIS A 7 8.53 -6.20 34.78
N SER A 8 8.51 -5.56 35.95
CA SER A 8 7.90 -4.23 36.06
C SER A 8 8.77 -3.23 35.29
N PRO A 9 8.17 -2.33 34.47
CA PRO A 9 8.93 -1.25 33.86
C PRO A 9 9.63 -0.49 34.98
N THR A 10 10.95 -0.36 34.88
CA THR A 10 11.78 0.38 35.83
C THR A 10 11.22 1.79 35.93
N ALA A 11 10.69 2.14 37.10
CA ALA A 11 10.29 3.51 37.40
C ALA A 11 11.52 4.42 37.23
N VAL A 12 11.37 5.48 36.45
CA VAL A 12 12.41 6.48 36.25
C VAL A 12 12.58 7.19 37.59
N GLU A 13 13.75 7.05 38.22
CA GLU A 13 14.07 7.65 39.55
C GLU A 13 14.30 9.18 39.50
N HIS A 14 13.80 9.89 38.47
CA HIS A 14 13.87 11.34 38.39
C HIS A 14 12.52 11.98 38.74
N GLU A 15 12.57 12.97 39.63
CA GLU A 15 11.41 13.84 39.92
C GLU A 15 10.95 14.51 38.60
N TYR A 16 9.73 14.22 38.15
CA TYR A 16 9.13 14.85 36.97
C TYR A 16 8.73 16.29 37.33
N GLY A 17 9.62 17.22 37.03
CA GLY A 17 9.45 18.66 37.27
C GLY A 17 9.25 19.47 36.01
N ALA A 18 8.91 20.75 36.17
CA ALA A 18 8.69 21.66 35.03
C ALA A 18 9.92 21.81 34.10
N SER A 19 11.14 21.56 34.63
CA SER A 19 12.40 21.54 33.86
C SER A 19 12.49 20.37 32.85
N GLU A 20 11.71 19.31 33.04
CA GLU A 20 11.65 18.15 32.15
C GLU A 20 10.74 18.40 30.90
N ILE A 21 9.91 19.47 30.97
CA ILE A 21 9.03 19.84 29.88
C ILE A 21 9.83 20.65 28.85
N GLN A 22 10.18 19.99 27.71
CA GLN A 22 10.83 20.66 26.58
C GLN A 22 9.80 21.30 25.68
N VAL A 23 9.91 22.60 25.45
CA VAL A 23 9.15 23.31 24.43
C VAL A 23 9.97 23.33 23.16
N LEU A 24 9.46 22.71 22.08
CA LEU A 24 10.09 22.71 20.78
C LEU A 24 9.45 23.80 19.93
N GLU A 25 10.24 24.71 19.40
CA GLU A 25 9.77 25.80 18.56
C GLU A 25 10.18 25.59 17.09
N GLY A 26 9.31 26.01 16.17
CA GLY A 26 9.60 26.05 14.73
C GLY A 26 9.95 24.69 14.14
N LEU A 27 10.91 24.68 13.21
CA LEU A 27 11.31 23.49 12.44
C LEU A 27 12.12 22.45 13.25
N GLU A 28 12.62 22.82 14.42
CA GLU A 28 13.29 21.88 15.30
C GLU A 28 12.34 20.76 15.78
N ALA A 29 11.06 21.09 16.00
CA ALA A 29 10.04 20.12 16.35
C ALA A 29 9.87 19.04 15.27
N VAL A 30 9.94 19.43 13.98
CA VAL A 30 9.88 18.51 12.85
C VAL A 30 11.06 17.54 12.86
N ARG A 31 12.26 18.04 13.04
CA ARG A 31 13.48 17.21 13.07
C ARG A 31 13.53 16.25 14.27
N LYS A 32 13.01 16.65 15.42
CA LYS A 32 12.93 15.78 16.62
C LYS A 32 11.84 14.69 16.52
N ARG A 33 10.76 14.96 15.81
CA ARG A 33 9.59 14.05 15.68
C ARG A 33 9.10 13.98 14.24
N PRO A 34 9.93 13.56 13.25
CA PRO A 34 9.56 13.56 11.84
C PRO A 34 8.33 12.70 11.55
N GLY A 35 8.17 11.56 12.24
CA GLY A 35 7.02 10.67 12.09
C GLY A 35 5.66 11.33 12.34
N MET A 36 5.59 12.43 13.13
CA MET A 36 4.35 13.18 13.33
C MET A 36 3.92 13.95 12.06
N TYR A 37 4.84 14.25 11.15
CA TYR A 37 4.59 15.08 9.97
C TYR A 37 4.57 14.27 8.66
N ILE A 38 5.41 13.23 8.56
CA ILE A 38 5.56 12.40 7.35
C ILE A 38 5.20 10.92 7.58
N GLY A 39 4.67 10.57 8.76
CA GLY A 39 4.23 9.22 9.12
C GLY A 39 5.36 8.27 9.52
N SER A 40 6.49 8.26 8.83
CA SER A 40 7.65 7.43 9.14
C SER A 40 8.94 8.06 8.60
N THR A 41 10.10 7.51 8.98
CA THR A 41 11.42 7.84 8.43
C THR A 41 11.96 6.77 7.48
N SER A 42 11.13 5.79 7.14
CA SER A 42 11.40 4.76 6.14
C SER A 42 11.23 5.29 4.71
N SER A 43 11.36 4.41 3.71
CA SER A 43 11.12 4.73 2.29
C SER A 43 9.78 5.46 2.07
N SER A 44 8.71 5.10 2.75
CA SER A 44 7.39 5.75 2.64
C SER A 44 7.46 7.24 3.02
N GLY A 45 8.09 7.59 4.15
CA GLY A 45 8.25 8.98 4.56
C GLY A 45 9.21 9.77 3.67
N LEU A 46 10.24 9.12 3.11
CA LEU A 46 11.14 9.72 2.12
C LEU A 46 10.37 10.20 0.89
N HIS A 47 9.55 9.31 0.28
CA HIS A 47 8.75 9.63 -0.90
C HIS A 47 7.66 10.68 -0.60
N HIS A 48 7.19 10.75 0.65
CA HIS A 48 6.21 11.74 1.08
C HIS A 48 6.72 13.19 0.94
N LEU A 49 8.04 13.42 1.07
CA LEU A 49 8.62 14.74 0.82
C LEU A 49 8.32 15.23 -0.61
N VAL A 50 8.42 14.34 -1.60
CA VAL A 50 8.12 14.67 -3.00
C VAL A 50 6.62 14.96 -3.15
N TYR A 51 5.77 14.17 -2.51
CA TYR A 51 4.31 14.37 -2.57
C TYR A 51 3.89 15.74 -2.03
N GLU A 52 4.47 16.22 -0.95
CA GLU A 52 4.15 17.53 -0.38
C GLU A 52 4.49 18.68 -1.34
N ILE A 53 5.59 18.59 -2.09
CA ILE A 53 5.94 19.62 -3.09
C ILE A 53 5.05 19.52 -4.34
N VAL A 54 4.81 18.30 -4.84
CA VAL A 54 3.93 18.07 -6.00
C VAL A 54 2.49 18.48 -5.69
N ASP A 55 1.97 18.17 -4.50
CA ASP A 55 0.62 18.56 -4.09
C ASP A 55 0.44 20.10 -4.10
N ASN A 56 1.51 20.87 -3.85
CA ASN A 56 1.46 22.34 -4.00
C ASN A 56 1.31 22.76 -5.48
N ALA A 57 1.99 22.10 -6.41
CA ALA A 57 1.84 22.34 -7.84
C ALA A 57 0.45 21.90 -8.34
N ILE A 58 -0.08 20.79 -7.84
CA ILE A 58 -1.44 20.31 -8.11
C ILE A 58 -2.49 21.30 -7.58
N ASP A 59 -2.27 21.92 -6.42
CA ASP A 59 -3.19 22.94 -5.90
C ASP A 59 -3.23 24.19 -6.81
N GLU A 60 -2.09 24.58 -7.44
CA GLU A 60 -2.07 25.61 -8.49
C GLU A 60 -2.87 25.18 -9.73
N ALA A 61 -2.80 23.90 -10.10
CA ALA A 61 -3.57 23.35 -11.20
C ALA A 61 -5.08 23.31 -10.90
N LEU A 62 -5.47 22.91 -9.69
CA LEU A 62 -6.86 22.96 -9.23
C LEU A 62 -7.42 24.39 -9.18
N ALA A 63 -6.55 25.37 -8.94
CA ALA A 63 -6.91 26.77 -9.02
C ALA A 63 -6.95 27.32 -10.48
N GLY A 64 -6.58 26.49 -11.47
CA GLY A 64 -6.64 26.83 -12.89
C GLY A 64 -5.43 27.63 -13.42
N TYR A 65 -4.30 27.62 -12.71
CA TYR A 65 -3.12 28.41 -13.06
C TYR A 65 -1.90 27.57 -13.45
N CYS A 66 -1.96 26.25 -13.34
CA CYS A 66 -0.88 25.34 -13.73
C CYS A 66 -1.44 24.24 -14.63
N ASP A 67 -0.74 23.92 -15.71
CA ASP A 67 -1.06 22.82 -16.62
C ASP A 67 0.11 21.87 -16.85
N THR A 68 1.31 22.22 -16.37
CA THR A 68 2.53 21.44 -16.58
C THR A 68 3.35 21.34 -15.29
N ILE A 69 3.66 20.11 -14.90
CA ILE A 69 4.47 19.79 -13.73
C ILE A 69 5.59 18.83 -14.17
N THR A 70 6.82 19.12 -13.77
CA THR A 70 7.96 18.23 -14.01
C THR A 70 8.54 17.76 -12.69
N VAL A 71 8.74 16.46 -12.56
CA VAL A 71 9.35 15.81 -11.38
C VAL A 71 10.55 15.02 -11.83
N GLU A 72 11.73 15.32 -11.31
CA GLU A 72 12.96 14.64 -11.71
C GLU A 72 13.74 14.14 -10.49
N ILE A 73 14.24 12.91 -10.61
CA ILE A 73 15.24 12.36 -9.72
C ILE A 73 16.61 12.61 -10.37
N LEU A 74 17.40 13.46 -9.77
CA LEU A 74 18.72 13.84 -10.25
C LEU A 74 19.79 12.95 -9.62
N ASP A 75 21.02 13.07 -10.12
CA ASP A 75 22.18 12.35 -9.56
C ASP A 75 22.36 12.66 -8.07
N GLY A 76 22.73 11.64 -7.29
CA GLY A 76 22.87 11.72 -5.83
C GLY A 76 21.54 11.80 -5.07
N ASP A 77 20.44 11.31 -5.67
CA ASP A 77 19.09 11.27 -5.08
C ASP A 77 18.56 12.66 -4.68
N VAL A 78 18.80 13.64 -5.55
CA VAL A 78 18.25 14.98 -5.46
C VAL A 78 16.94 15.02 -6.23
N ILE A 79 15.92 15.63 -5.65
CA ILE A 79 14.63 15.85 -6.32
C ILE A 79 14.54 17.27 -6.85
N ARG A 80 14.03 17.40 -8.08
CA ARG A 80 13.60 18.67 -8.65
C ARG A 80 12.13 18.59 -9.05
N VAL A 81 11.33 19.52 -8.57
CA VAL A 81 9.94 19.71 -8.96
C VAL A 81 9.77 21.09 -9.53
N THR A 82 9.20 21.17 -10.72
CA THR A 82 8.94 22.45 -11.42
C THR A 82 7.48 22.51 -11.83
N ASP A 83 6.82 23.64 -11.59
CA ASP A 83 5.48 23.95 -12.07
C ASP A 83 5.47 25.26 -12.88
N ASN A 84 4.46 25.43 -13.73
CA ASN A 84 4.22 26.67 -14.46
C ASN A 84 3.06 27.49 -13.87
N GLY A 85 2.80 27.37 -12.58
CA GLY A 85 1.77 28.09 -11.85
C GLY A 85 2.06 29.59 -11.67
N ARG A 86 1.35 30.26 -10.76
CA ARG A 86 1.51 31.70 -10.47
C ARG A 86 2.84 32.05 -9.80
N GLY A 87 3.57 31.06 -9.30
CA GLY A 87 4.73 31.24 -8.44
C GLY A 87 4.37 31.72 -7.02
N ILE A 88 5.11 31.23 -6.03
CA ILE A 88 4.93 31.62 -4.62
C ILE A 88 5.03 33.17 -4.50
N PRO A 89 4.21 33.83 -3.66
CA PRO A 89 4.34 35.25 -3.40
C PRO A 89 5.74 35.64 -2.88
N VAL A 90 6.31 36.68 -3.44
CA VAL A 90 7.65 37.19 -3.07
C VAL A 90 7.58 38.50 -2.26
N ASP A 91 6.38 39.06 -2.14
CA ASP A 91 6.13 40.28 -1.37
C ASP A 91 6.30 40.05 0.13
N ILE A 92 6.43 41.15 0.88
CA ILE A 92 6.52 41.12 2.34
C ILE A 92 5.17 40.69 2.95
N GLN A 93 5.17 39.67 3.74
CA GLN A 93 3.97 39.22 4.47
C GLN A 93 3.72 40.18 5.65
N PRO A 94 2.55 40.84 5.73
CA PRO A 94 2.32 41.95 6.66
C PRO A 94 2.45 41.64 8.15
N GLN A 95 2.11 40.40 8.57
CA GLN A 95 2.14 40.01 9.98
C GLN A 95 3.56 39.70 10.48
N THR A 96 4.40 39.12 9.61
CA THR A 96 5.75 38.69 9.98
C THR A 96 6.83 39.71 9.60
N GLY A 97 6.55 40.61 8.66
CA GLY A 97 7.54 41.56 8.11
C GLY A 97 8.63 40.89 7.28
N ARG A 98 8.46 39.61 6.90
CA ARG A 98 9.40 38.80 6.11
C ARG A 98 8.85 38.49 4.73
N PRO A 99 9.69 38.18 3.73
CA PRO A 99 9.21 37.72 2.42
C PRO A 99 8.27 36.53 2.58
N ALA A 100 7.16 36.50 1.83
CA ALA A 100 6.20 35.39 1.92
C ALA A 100 6.84 34.02 1.56
N LEU A 101 7.79 34.00 0.62
CA LEU A 101 8.60 32.84 0.27
C LEU A 101 9.35 32.30 1.49
N GLU A 102 9.99 33.13 2.29
CA GLU A 102 10.66 32.76 3.51
C GLU A 102 9.67 32.16 4.52
N VAL A 103 8.53 32.80 4.73
CA VAL A 103 7.51 32.39 5.70
C VAL A 103 6.99 30.99 5.36
N VAL A 104 6.71 30.70 4.08
CA VAL A 104 6.22 29.38 3.63
C VAL A 104 7.19 28.24 3.95
N TYR A 105 8.51 28.49 3.87
CA TYR A 105 9.51 27.45 4.09
C TYR A 105 10.06 27.41 5.52
N THR A 106 9.83 28.42 6.36
CA THR A 106 10.43 28.48 7.72
C THR A 106 9.42 28.49 8.86
N VAL A 107 8.13 28.72 8.57
CA VAL A 107 7.09 28.82 9.61
C VAL A 107 6.08 27.68 9.42
N LEU A 108 5.86 26.90 10.49
CA LEU A 108 4.80 25.90 10.52
C LEU A 108 3.43 26.59 10.56
N HIS A 109 2.43 25.95 9.92
CA HIS A 109 1.07 26.47 9.83
C HIS A 109 0.97 27.87 9.16
N ALA A 110 1.83 28.10 8.16
CA ALA A 110 1.79 29.28 7.32
C ALA A 110 1.47 28.91 5.87
N GLY A 111 0.54 29.59 5.24
CA GLY A 111 0.19 29.36 3.84
C GLY A 111 -1.05 30.10 3.40
N GLY A 112 -1.23 30.28 2.10
CA GLY A 112 -2.39 30.95 1.47
C GLY A 112 -3.69 30.12 1.44
N LYS A 113 -3.69 28.93 2.10
CA LYS A 113 -4.78 27.95 2.07
C LYS A 113 -5.70 28.06 3.30
N PHE A 114 -5.38 28.91 4.28
CA PHE A 114 -6.19 29.19 5.47
C PHE A 114 -7.19 30.33 5.24
N GLY A 115 -8.38 30.01 4.70
CA GLY A 115 -9.52 30.94 4.71
C GLY A 115 -9.42 32.21 3.87
N GLY A 116 -8.44 32.33 3.01
CA GLY A 116 -8.29 33.49 2.15
C GLY A 116 -8.43 33.13 0.69
N GLY A 117 -9.35 33.68 -0.04
CA GLY A 117 -9.73 33.48 -1.44
C GLY A 117 -8.73 33.04 -2.53
N GLY A 118 -7.57 32.51 -2.16
CA GLY A 118 -6.53 32.03 -3.08
C GLY A 118 -6.77 30.64 -3.64
N TYR A 119 -7.40 29.74 -2.85
CA TYR A 119 -7.71 28.37 -3.23
C TYR A 119 -9.08 27.99 -2.66
N LYS A 120 -10.00 27.52 -3.52
CA LYS A 120 -11.30 26.99 -3.09
C LYS A 120 -11.22 25.55 -2.64
N VAL A 121 -10.36 24.78 -3.27
CA VAL A 121 -10.09 23.36 -2.99
C VAL A 121 -8.58 23.18 -2.92
N SER A 122 -8.11 22.47 -1.92
CA SER A 122 -6.68 22.20 -1.74
C SER A 122 -6.46 20.86 -1.06
N GLY A 123 -5.45 20.11 -1.48
CA GLY A 123 -4.96 18.90 -0.81
C GLY A 123 -4.11 19.22 0.41
N GLY A 124 -3.41 20.37 0.38
CA GLY A 124 -2.57 20.87 1.47
C GLY A 124 -3.36 21.63 2.52
N LEU A 125 -3.90 20.93 3.53
CA LEU A 125 -4.78 21.53 4.56
C LEU A 125 -4.04 22.16 5.75
N HIS A 126 -2.84 21.69 6.06
CA HIS A 126 -2.17 22.01 7.33
C HIS A 126 -1.16 23.16 7.22
N GLY A 127 -0.80 23.58 6.00
CA GLY A 127 0.20 24.65 5.78
C GLY A 127 1.58 24.32 6.34
N VAL A 128 1.98 23.04 6.29
CA VAL A 128 3.25 22.57 6.84
C VAL A 128 4.14 21.87 5.81
N GLY A 129 3.61 21.43 4.67
CA GLY A 129 4.33 20.57 3.72
C GLY A 129 5.68 21.14 3.30
N ALA A 130 5.71 22.37 2.76
CA ALA A 130 6.95 22.99 2.30
C ALA A 130 7.99 23.18 3.43
N SER A 131 7.55 23.60 4.62
CA SER A 131 8.42 23.80 5.78
C SER A 131 8.93 22.46 6.35
N VAL A 132 8.14 21.41 6.30
CA VAL A 132 8.55 20.05 6.68
C VAL A 132 9.60 19.51 5.72
N VAL A 133 9.41 19.67 4.39
CA VAL A 133 10.43 19.26 3.40
C VAL A 133 11.73 20.01 3.64
N ASN A 134 11.68 21.32 3.89
CA ASN A 134 12.86 22.11 4.23
C ASN A 134 13.56 21.59 5.50
N ALA A 135 12.81 21.34 6.57
CA ALA A 135 13.37 20.85 7.84
C ALA A 135 14.07 19.48 7.72
N LEU A 136 13.55 18.60 6.85
CA LEU A 136 14.04 17.23 6.66
C LEU A 136 15.01 17.08 5.48
N SER A 137 15.37 18.20 4.82
CA SER A 137 16.36 18.22 3.75
C SER A 137 17.73 18.65 4.27
N GLN A 138 18.78 18.01 3.75
CA GLN A 138 20.16 18.44 3.97
C GLN A 138 20.36 19.86 3.41
N TRP A 139 19.82 20.12 2.23
CA TRP A 139 19.70 21.43 1.63
C TRP A 139 18.46 21.49 0.72
N LEU A 140 17.94 22.71 0.53
CA LEU A 140 16.81 22.99 -0.32
C LEU A 140 17.01 24.35 -1.00
N GLU A 141 16.74 24.39 -2.30
CA GLU A 141 16.76 25.61 -3.13
C GLU A 141 15.38 25.84 -3.73
N VAL A 142 14.90 27.06 -3.67
CA VAL A 142 13.65 27.48 -4.30
C VAL A 142 13.92 28.61 -5.27
N ARG A 143 13.41 28.44 -6.49
CA ARG A 143 13.38 29.50 -7.49
C ARG A 143 11.94 29.81 -7.84
N VAL A 144 11.61 31.11 -7.81
CA VAL A 144 10.27 31.57 -8.13
C VAL A 144 10.37 32.52 -9.33
N HIS A 145 9.67 32.15 -10.40
CA HIS A 145 9.53 32.97 -11.61
C HIS A 145 8.27 33.81 -11.45
N LYS A 146 8.46 35.12 -11.23
CA LYS A 146 7.35 36.04 -10.95
C LYS A 146 7.72 37.48 -11.22
N ASN A 147 6.74 38.29 -11.67
CA ASN A 147 6.90 39.70 -11.91
C ASN A 147 8.10 40.07 -12.83
N GLY A 148 8.41 39.21 -13.81
CA GLY A 148 9.52 39.39 -14.72
C GLY A 148 10.91 39.04 -14.18
N ASN A 149 11.00 38.56 -12.95
CA ASN A 149 12.26 38.23 -12.28
C ASN A 149 12.27 36.75 -11.82
N ILE A 150 13.49 36.23 -11.64
CA ILE A 150 13.75 34.95 -11.00
C ILE A 150 14.29 35.23 -9.60
N TYR A 151 13.51 34.86 -8.59
CA TYR A 151 13.91 34.97 -7.19
C TYR A 151 14.46 33.64 -6.73
N GLU A 152 15.58 33.62 -6.03
CA GLU A 152 16.19 32.41 -5.45
C GLU A 152 16.36 32.59 -3.95
N MET A 153 16.09 31.51 -3.21
CA MET A 153 16.34 31.39 -1.77
C MET A 153 16.86 29.99 -1.46
N LYS A 154 17.83 29.86 -0.51
CA LYS A 154 18.44 28.60 -0.16
C LYS A 154 18.39 28.34 1.32
N PHE A 155 18.27 27.05 1.64
CA PHE A 155 18.13 26.56 3.01
C PHE A 155 19.03 25.35 3.25
N SER A 156 19.35 25.11 4.49
CA SER A 156 20.00 23.88 4.97
C SER A 156 19.37 23.47 6.29
N ARG A 157 18.82 22.25 6.36
CA ARG A 157 18.20 21.69 7.57
C ARG A 157 17.21 22.63 8.23
N GLY A 158 16.39 23.29 7.42
CA GLY A 158 15.39 24.26 7.88
C GLY A 158 15.89 25.69 8.09
N ASN A 159 17.20 25.93 8.08
CA ASN A 159 17.78 27.24 8.29
C ASN A 159 18.09 27.94 6.96
N ILE A 160 17.93 29.26 6.92
CA ILE A 160 18.26 30.09 5.76
C ILE A 160 19.77 30.12 5.59
N THR A 161 20.28 29.76 4.43
CA THR A 161 21.69 29.89 4.04
C THR A 161 21.93 31.00 3.01
N GLN A 162 20.89 31.34 2.24
CA GLN A 162 20.89 32.50 1.34
C GLN A 162 19.51 33.15 1.40
N GLU A 163 19.47 34.43 1.76
CA GLU A 163 18.26 35.24 1.71
C GLU A 163 17.76 35.40 0.26
N MET A 164 16.50 35.78 0.11
CA MET A 164 15.88 35.91 -1.19
C MET A 164 16.63 36.95 -2.04
N THR A 165 17.11 36.54 -3.21
CA THR A 165 17.85 37.36 -4.17
C THR A 165 17.29 37.21 -5.57
N ILE A 166 17.39 38.25 -6.39
CA ILE A 166 17.07 38.16 -7.81
C ILE A 166 18.31 37.69 -8.55
N ILE A 167 18.19 36.55 -9.24
CA ILE A 167 19.28 35.90 -9.97
C ILE A 167 19.17 36.04 -11.50
N GLY A 168 18.03 36.54 -12.00
CA GLY A 168 17.79 36.69 -13.45
C GLY A 168 16.42 37.26 -13.74
N THR A 169 16.11 37.34 -15.04
CA THR A 169 14.80 37.75 -15.56
C THR A 169 14.08 36.57 -16.23
N THR A 170 12.77 36.62 -16.28
CA THR A 170 11.92 35.55 -16.85
C THR A 170 10.72 36.20 -17.58
N ASP A 171 10.21 35.49 -18.59
CA ASP A 171 8.98 35.83 -19.32
C ASP A 171 7.79 34.94 -18.95
N HIS A 172 8.00 33.96 -18.05
CA HIS A 172 6.98 33.04 -17.56
C HIS A 172 6.86 33.09 -16.03
N THR A 173 5.83 32.43 -15.50
CA THR A 173 5.63 32.25 -14.06
C THR A 173 5.79 30.79 -13.67
N GLY A 174 6.07 30.53 -12.40
CA GLY A 174 6.17 29.15 -11.87
C GLY A 174 7.05 29.09 -10.63
N THR A 175 7.15 27.87 -10.10
CA THR A 175 8.03 27.56 -8.98
C THR A 175 8.90 26.35 -9.31
N GLU A 176 10.19 26.44 -9.01
CA GLU A 176 11.13 25.31 -9.03
C GLU A 176 11.63 25.07 -7.60
N VAL A 177 11.51 23.84 -7.14
CA VAL A 177 12.02 23.40 -5.84
C VAL A 177 13.00 22.27 -6.07
N VAL A 178 14.23 22.42 -5.58
CA VAL A 178 15.29 21.41 -5.65
C VAL A 178 15.73 21.08 -4.23
N PHE A 179 15.71 19.81 -3.84
CA PHE A 179 16.09 19.44 -2.49
C PHE A 179 16.77 18.06 -2.43
N LYS A 180 17.61 17.91 -1.42
CA LYS A 180 18.25 16.65 -1.07
C LYS A 180 17.82 16.22 0.33
N PRO A 181 17.27 15.01 0.53
CA PRO A 181 16.89 14.52 1.85
C PRO A 181 18.10 14.44 2.78
N ASP A 182 17.87 14.69 4.09
CA ASP A 182 18.94 14.62 5.09
C ASP A 182 19.16 13.17 5.55
N PRO A 183 20.34 12.56 5.30
CA PRO A 183 20.63 11.19 5.72
C PRO A 183 20.66 10.98 7.24
N GLU A 184 20.66 12.06 8.04
CA GLU A 184 20.49 11.95 9.49
C GLU A 184 19.02 11.71 9.90
N MET A 185 18.07 11.93 9.01
CA MET A 185 16.63 11.83 9.28
C MET A 185 15.99 10.55 8.75
N PHE A 186 16.57 9.95 7.71
CA PHE A 186 15.98 8.80 7.01
C PHE A 186 16.87 7.57 7.13
N GLU A 187 16.26 6.40 7.17
CA GLU A 187 16.94 5.09 7.17
C GLU A 187 17.68 4.84 5.84
N ASP A 188 17.11 5.32 4.74
CA ASP A 188 17.65 5.32 3.38
C ASP A 188 17.22 6.60 2.67
N THR A 189 18.04 7.13 1.77
CA THR A 189 17.74 8.33 0.99
C THR A 189 17.61 8.06 -0.50
N VAL A 190 17.57 6.79 -0.92
CA VAL A 190 17.42 6.39 -2.33
C VAL A 190 15.96 6.42 -2.74
N TYR A 191 15.63 7.21 -3.75
CA TYR A 191 14.29 7.28 -4.30
C TYR A 191 14.00 6.12 -5.26
N ASP A 192 12.80 5.51 -5.11
CA ASP A 192 12.27 4.54 -6.06
C ASP A 192 11.43 5.27 -7.12
N TYR A 193 11.87 5.17 -8.38
CA TYR A 193 11.19 5.78 -9.52
C TYR A 193 9.75 5.27 -9.66
N GLU A 194 9.52 3.97 -9.50
CA GLU A 194 8.20 3.36 -9.69
C GLU A 194 7.18 3.85 -8.67
N ILE A 195 7.60 4.11 -7.44
CA ILE A 195 6.74 4.66 -6.38
C ILE A 195 6.30 6.08 -6.75
N LEU A 196 7.24 6.94 -7.14
CA LEU A 196 6.94 8.32 -7.53
C LEU A 196 6.13 8.36 -8.83
N HIS A 197 6.54 7.60 -9.84
CA HIS A 197 5.87 7.51 -11.13
C HIS A 197 4.39 7.12 -11.02
N LYS A 198 4.09 6.13 -10.17
CA LYS A 198 2.71 5.76 -9.89
C LYS A 198 1.91 6.94 -9.32
N ARG A 199 2.44 7.63 -8.31
CA ARG A 199 1.76 8.78 -7.70
C ARG A 199 1.53 9.90 -8.71
N MET A 200 2.51 10.16 -9.58
CA MET A 200 2.37 11.15 -10.66
C MET A 200 1.29 10.73 -11.66
N ARG A 201 1.20 9.46 -11.99
CA ARG A 201 0.15 8.92 -12.86
C ARG A 201 -1.25 9.08 -12.25
N GLU A 202 -1.42 8.79 -10.96
CA GLU A 202 -2.68 9.03 -10.25
C GLU A 202 -3.07 10.50 -10.31
N GLN A 203 -2.14 11.42 -10.05
CA GLN A 203 -2.38 12.87 -10.14
C GLN A 203 -2.78 13.30 -11.56
N ALA A 204 -2.16 12.74 -12.59
CA ALA A 204 -2.50 13.04 -13.97
C ALA A 204 -3.92 12.54 -14.34
N PHE A 205 -4.36 11.37 -13.84
CA PHE A 205 -5.73 10.89 -14.02
C PHE A 205 -6.77 11.72 -13.26
N LEU A 206 -6.45 12.17 -12.04
CA LEU A 206 -7.38 12.95 -11.21
C LEU A 206 -7.59 14.37 -11.73
N ASN A 207 -6.65 14.89 -12.51
CA ASN A 207 -6.65 16.25 -13.01
C ASN A 207 -6.56 16.23 -14.54
N ALA A 208 -7.71 15.97 -15.18
CA ALA A 208 -7.80 15.85 -16.64
C ALA A 208 -7.13 17.01 -17.37
N GLY A 209 -6.22 16.69 -18.30
CA GLY A 209 -5.52 17.67 -19.12
C GLY A 209 -4.24 18.24 -18.53
N ILE A 210 -3.89 17.93 -17.29
CA ILE A 210 -2.57 18.26 -16.74
C ILE A 210 -1.48 17.40 -17.38
N HIS A 211 -0.38 18.04 -17.77
CA HIS A 211 0.85 17.37 -18.19
C HIS A 211 1.78 17.17 -17.00
N ILE A 212 2.09 15.91 -16.67
CA ILE A 212 3.09 15.57 -15.66
C ILE A 212 4.22 14.81 -16.35
N LEU A 213 5.42 15.38 -16.34
CA LEU A 213 6.64 14.71 -16.77
C LEU A 213 7.36 14.14 -15.55
N MET A 214 7.54 12.82 -15.50
CA MET A 214 8.36 12.15 -14.49
C MET A 214 9.62 11.60 -15.13
N ALA A 215 10.80 11.99 -14.62
CA ALA A 215 12.07 11.54 -15.17
C ALA A 215 13.04 11.06 -14.07
N ASP A 216 13.76 9.99 -14.33
CA ASP A 216 14.95 9.58 -13.59
C ASP A 216 16.19 9.95 -14.42
N ARG A 217 17.03 10.81 -13.87
CA ARG A 217 18.26 11.30 -14.52
C ARG A 217 19.51 10.69 -13.89
N ARG A 218 19.36 9.72 -13.00
CA ARG A 218 20.50 9.05 -12.37
C ARG A 218 21.27 8.21 -13.40
N PRO A 219 22.61 8.24 -13.39
CA PRO A 219 23.43 7.49 -14.34
C PRO A 219 23.12 5.99 -14.33
N GLY A 220 22.79 5.41 -15.50
CA GLY A 220 22.45 4.00 -15.66
C GLY A 220 21.01 3.62 -15.25
N GLN A 221 20.18 4.60 -14.90
CA GLN A 221 18.75 4.41 -14.58
C GLN A 221 17.86 5.37 -15.37
N GLU A 222 18.41 6.02 -16.41
CA GLU A 222 17.73 7.07 -17.16
C GLU A 222 16.42 6.56 -17.78
N GLN A 223 15.32 7.20 -17.41
CA GLN A 223 14.01 6.93 -17.97
C GLN A 223 13.11 8.15 -17.78
N GLU A 224 12.12 8.32 -18.65
CA GLU A 224 11.13 9.39 -18.53
C GLU A 224 9.78 8.95 -19.11
N GLU A 225 8.71 9.45 -18.54
CA GLU A 225 7.35 9.30 -19.06
C GLU A 225 6.60 10.62 -18.91
N SER A 226 5.93 11.02 -20.01
CA SER A 226 5.00 12.15 -20.00
C SER A 226 3.57 11.64 -19.90
N MET A 227 2.85 12.06 -18.88
CA MET A 227 1.51 11.62 -18.54
C MET A 227 0.52 12.76 -18.71
N CYS A 228 -0.50 12.56 -19.55
CA CYS A 228 -1.61 13.49 -19.73
C CYS A 228 -2.86 12.71 -20.14
N TYR A 229 -3.89 12.74 -19.32
CA TYR A 229 -5.12 11.96 -19.53
C TYR A 229 -6.33 12.89 -19.65
N GLN A 230 -6.88 13.00 -20.88
CA GLN A 230 -8.02 13.89 -21.14
C GLN A 230 -9.35 13.36 -20.59
N GLY A 231 -9.49 12.03 -20.51
CA GLY A 231 -10.69 11.37 -19.97
C GLY A 231 -10.73 11.30 -18.43
N GLY A 232 -9.66 11.75 -17.75
CA GLY A 232 -9.63 11.83 -16.30
C GLY A 232 -9.86 10.49 -15.62
N ILE A 233 -10.74 10.44 -14.61
CA ILE A 233 -11.03 9.22 -13.85
C ILE A 233 -11.70 8.11 -14.68
N ARG A 234 -12.29 8.41 -15.85
CA ARG A 234 -12.78 7.38 -16.78
C ARG A 234 -11.61 6.59 -17.35
N GLU A 235 -10.57 7.28 -17.84
CA GLU A 235 -9.35 6.63 -18.32
C GLU A 235 -8.64 5.88 -17.20
N PHE A 236 -8.72 6.36 -15.97
CA PHE A 236 -8.16 5.66 -14.83
C PHE A 236 -8.84 4.30 -14.59
N VAL A 237 -10.17 4.23 -14.66
CA VAL A 237 -10.91 2.96 -14.59
C VAL A 237 -10.51 2.02 -15.73
N THR A 238 -10.39 2.55 -16.95
CA THR A 238 -9.92 1.77 -18.12
C THR A 238 -8.50 1.25 -17.90
N PHE A 239 -7.61 2.08 -17.36
CA PHE A 239 -6.24 1.69 -17.04
C PHE A 239 -6.19 0.55 -16.01
N ILE A 240 -6.98 0.64 -14.91
CA ILE A 240 -7.06 -0.42 -13.90
C ILE A 240 -7.60 -1.72 -14.51
N ASN A 241 -8.50 -1.63 -15.49
CA ASN A 241 -9.10 -2.79 -16.14
C ASN A 241 -8.32 -3.33 -17.35
N LYS A 242 -7.15 -2.76 -17.71
CA LYS A 242 -6.40 -3.15 -18.93
C LYS A 242 -6.14 -4.66 -19.05
N ASN A 243 -5.95 -5.35 -17.91
CA ASN A 243 -5.68 -6.80 -17.85
C ASN A 243 -6.93 -7.64 -17.55
N LYS A 244 -8.12 -7.03 -17.47
CA LYS A 244 -9.40 -7.68 -17.18
C LYS A 244 -10.30 -7.61 -18.43
N THR A 245 -11.35 -8.42 -18.45
CA THR A 245 -12.35 -8.37 -19.52
C THR A 245 -13.55 -7.57 -19.03
N ALA A 246 -13.74 -6.38 -19.57
CA ALA A 246 -14.90 -5.56 -19.22
C ALA A 246 -16.21 -6.25 -19.66
N LEU A 247 -17.25 -6.19 -18.83
CA LEU A 247 -18.58 -6.72 -19.12
C LEU A 247 -19.45 -5.76 -19.95
N HIS A 248 -19.02 -4.50 -20.04
CA HIS A 248 -19.61 -3.46 -20.89
C HIS A 248 -18.52 -2.49 -21.34
N GLU A 249 -18.66 -1.94 -22.55
CA GLU A 249 -17.63 -1.10 -23.17
C GLU A 249 -17.48 0.25 -22.47
N GLU A 250 -18.60 0.92 -22.21
CA GLU A 250 -18.61 2.26 -21.66
C GLU A 250 -18.33 2.26 -20.16
N VAL A 251 -17.40 3.13 -19.72
CA VAL A 251 -17.19 3.43 -18.30
C VAL A 251 -18.33 4.33 -17.82
N ILE A 252 -19.10 3.87 -16.85
CA ILE A 252 -20.20 4.63 -16.26
C ILE A 252 -19.59 5.78 -15.45
N TYR A 253 -19.95 7.01 -15.82
CA TYR A 253 -19.44 8.22 -15.18
C TYR A 253 -20.58 9.03 -14.60
N MET A 254 -20.39 9.47 -13.37
CA MET A 254 -21.37 10.24 -12.61
C MET A 254 -20.66 11.42 -11.97
N SER A 255 -21.26 12.59 -12.05
CA SER A 255 -20.74 13.78 -11.37
C SER A 255 -21.88 14.64 -10.84
N GLY A 256 -21.59 15.37 -9.77
CA GLY A 256 -22.53 16.32 -9.20
C GLY A 256 -21.89 17.22 -8.18
N THR A 257 -22.51 18.36 -7.97
CA THR A 257 -22.07 19.38 -7.02
C THR A 257 -23.18 19.71 -6.05
N LYS A 258 -22.80 20.01 -4.82
CA LYS A 258 -23.72 20.53 -3.81
C LYS A 258 -22.93 21.48 -2.91
N ASP A 259 -23.45 22.70 -2.73
CA ASP A 259 -22.74 23.76 -2.06
C ASP A 259 -21.34 23.97 -2.69
N ASP A 260 -20.27 23.99 -1.91
CA ASP A 260 -18.89 24.10 -2.41
C ASP A 260 -18.20 22.73 -2.58
N SER A 261 -18.95 21.64 -2.56
CA SER A 261 -18.42 20.26 -2.70
C SER A 261 -18.82 19.65 -4.04
N MET A 262 -17.89 18.87 -4.60
CA MET A 262 -18.07 18.14 -5.87
C MET A 262 -17.74 16.67 -5.66
N ALA A 263 -18.49 15.79 -6.33
CA ALA A 263 -18.20 14.37 -6.40
C ALA A 263 -18.16 13.92 -7.86
N GLU A 264 -17.14 13.16 -8.22
CA GLU A 264 -16.97 12.47 -9.49
C GLU A 264 -16.74 10.99 -9.22
N ILE A 265 -17.49 10.15 -9.90
CA ILE A 265 -17.40 8.69 -9.76
C ILE A 265 -17.35 8.07 -11.15
N ALA A 266 -16.38 7.21 -11.39
CA ALA A 266 -16.30 6.39 -12.59
C ALA A 266 -16.25 4.92 -12.20
N LEU A 267 -17.03 4.07 -12.89
CA LEU A 267 -17.04 2.64 -12.60
C LEU A 267 -17.25 1.79 -13.86
N GLN A 268 -16.73 0.56 -13.80
CA GLN A 268 -16.93 -0.45 -14.83
C GLN A 268 -16.88 -1.84 -14.20
N TYR A 269 -17.74 -2.74 -14.66
CA TYR A 269 -17.72 -4.14 -14.25
C TYR A 269 -16.86 -4.98 -15.19
N ASN A 270 -16.19 -5.97 -14.63
CA ASN A 270 -15.32 -6.90 -15.35
C ASN A 270 -15.57 -8.35 -14.93
N ASP A 271 -14.88 -9.28 -15.58
CA ASP A 271 -15.03 -10.73 -15.38
C ASP A 271 -14.43 -11.27 -14.07
N SER A 272 -13.65 -10.47 -13.33
CA SER A 272 -13.04 -10.88 -12.06
C SER A 272 -14.07 -11.05 -10.94
N TYR A 273 -13.63 -11.63 -9.82
CA TYR A 273 -14.46 -11.83 -8.62
C TYR A 273 -14.17 -10.82 -7.52
N ASN A 274 -13.18 -9.95 -7.72
CA ASN A 274 -12.73 -8.99 -6.72
C ASN A 274 -13.29 -7.60 -7.00
N GLU A 275 -13.49 -6.81 -5.94
CA GLU A 275 -13.77 -5.38 -6.05
C GLU A 275 -12.48 -4.57 -6.00
N ILE A 276 -12.44 -3.48 -6.75
CA ILE A 276 -11.41 -2.44 -6.64
C ILE A 276 -12.13 -1.11 -6.54
N ILE A 277 -12.03 -0.49 -5.38
CA ILE A 277 -12.50 0.87 -5.15
C ILE A 277 -11.29 1.70 -4.76
N VAL A 278 -11.00 2.72 -5.55
CA VAL A 278 -9.93 3.69 -5.28
C VAL A 278 -10.59 5.03 -5.02
N SER A 279 -10.37 5.57 -3.84
CA SER A 279 -11.06 6.79 -3.42
C SER A 279 -10.08 7.91 -3.06
N PHE A 280 -10.48 9.14 -3.41
CA PHE A 280 -9.68 10.34 -3.23
C PHE A 280 -10.53 11.47 -2.64
N ALA A 281 -9.91 12.28 -1.79
CA ALA A 281 -10.47 13.53 -1.31
C ALA A 281 -9.46 14.67 -1.52
N ASN A 282 -9.83 15.70 -2.28
CA ASN A 282 -8.92 16.77 -2.70
C ASN A 282 -7.60 16.24 -3.29
N ASN A 283 -7.70 15.24 -4.18
CA ASN A 283 -6.59 14.52 -4.81
C ASN A 283 -5.68 13.72 -3.86
N VAL A 284 -6.01 13.65 -2.58
CA VAL A 284 -5.32 12.79 -1.61
C VAL A 284 -5.96 11.41 -1.62
N HIS A 285 -5.16 10.36 -1.81
CA HIS A 285 -5.63 8.97 -1.76
C HIS A 285 -6.08 8.62 -0.34
N THR A 286 -7.25 8.00 -0.22
CA THR A 286 -7.84 7.56 1.05
C THR A 286 -7.90 6.03 1.10
N PRO A 287 -6.80 5.34 1.41
CA PRO A 287 -6.72 3.87 1.34
C PRO A 287 -7.65 3.17 2.35
N GLU A 288 -8.03 3.82 3.44
CA GLU A 288 -9.00 3.32 4.40
C GLU A 288 -10.45 3.78 4.07
N GLY A 289 -10.65 4.41 2.90
CA GLY A 289 -11.95 4.88 2.46
C GLY A 289 -12.47 6.08 3.25
N GLY A 290 -13.71 5.99 3.71
CA GLY A 290 -14.38 7.03 4.48
C GLY A 290 -15.81 7.29 4.01
N MET A 291 -16.36 8.46 4.39
CA MET A 291 -17.77 8.80 4.18
C MET A 291 -18.18 8.83 2.69
N HIS A 292 -17.29 9.20 1.78
CA HIS A 292 -17.56 9.18 0.32
C HIS A 292 -17.74 7.75 -0.20
N GLU A 293 -16.90 6.81 0.26
CA GLU A 293 -17.01 5.40 -0.11
C GLU A 293 -18.24 4.72 0.50
N GLU A 294 -18.58 5.04 1.76
CA GLU A 294 -19.82 4.57 2.38
C GLU A 294 -21.06 5.05 1.61
N GLY A 295 -21.05 6.33 1.20
CA GLY A 295 -22.12 6.92 0.38
C GLY A 295 -22.31 6.17 -0.93
N PHE A 296 -21.21 5.87 -1.62
CA PHE A 296 -21.19 5.11 -2.87
C PHE A 296 -21.71 3.68 -2.67
N LYS A 297 -21.13 2.92 -1.74
CA LYS A 297 -21.50 1.51 -1.47
C LYS A 297 -22.99 1.37 -1.14
N ARG A 298 -23.52 2.30 -0.35
CA ARG A 298 -24.96 2.32 0.00
C ARG A 298 -25.83 2.62 -1.21
N ALA A 299 -25.50 3.65 -1.99
CA ALA A 299 -26.27 4.04 -3.17
C ALA A 299 -26.28 2.93 -4.22
N LEU A 300 -25.11 2.38 -4.56
CA LEU A 300 -24.97 1.28 -5.51
C LEU A 300 -25.89 0.11 -5.18
N THR A 301 -25.85 -0.33 -3.92
CA THR A 301 -26.69 -1.46 -3.45
C THR A 301 -28.18 -1.15 -3.57
N ASN A 302 -28.59 0.05 -3.18
CA ASN A 302 -30.00 0.46 -3.24
C ASN A 302 -30.51 0.56 -4.69
N VAL A 303 -29.74 1.21 -5.56
CA VAL A 303 -30.12 1.40 -6.98
C VAL A 303 -30.22 0.06 -7.69
N LEU A 304 -29.24 -0.85 -7.54
CA LEU A 304 -29.27 -2.15 -8.20
C LEU A 304 -30.44 -3.01 -7.70
N ASN A 305 -30.77 -2.98 -6.41
CA ASN A 305 -31.95 -3.67 -5.89
C ASN A 305 -33.27 -3.07 -6.41
N ALA A 306 -33.37 -1.74 -6.48
CA ALA A 306 -34.55 -1.06 -7.02
C ALA A 306 -34.73 -1.37 -8.53
N TYR A 307 -33.65 -1.24 -9.30
CA TYR A 307 -33.64 -1.57 -10.71
C TYR A 307 -34.01 -3.04 -10.96
N GLY A 308 -33.43 -3.97 -10.18
CA GLY A 308 -33.72 -5.41 -10.32
C GLY A 308 -35.18 -5.77 -10.07
N LYS A 309 -35.86 -5.10 -9.14
CA LYS A 309 -37.30 -5.24 -8.92
C LYS A 309 -38.12 -4.65 -10.08
N LYS A 310 -37.76 -3.45 -10.52
CA LYS A 310 -38.41 -2.76 -11.65
C LYS A 310 -38.26 -3.55 -12.97
N ALA A 311 -37.09 -4.11 -13.22
CA ALA A 311 -36.81 -4.94 -14.39
C ALA A 311 -37.38 -6.38 -14.31
N GLY A 312 -37.98 -6.77 -13.17
CA GLY A 312 -38.55 -8.11 -12.94
C GLY A 312 -37.50 -9.23 -12.82
N LEU A 313 -36.23 -8.88 -12.60
CA LEU A 313 -35.12 -9.82 -12.42
C LEU A 313 -35.03 -10.34 -10.99
N LEU A 314 -35.35 -9.48 -9.99
CA LEU A 314 -35.51 -9.84 -8.59
C LEU A 314 -37.01 -10.02 -8.28
N LYS A 315 -37.39 -11.19 -7.76
CA LYS A 315 -38.79 -11.54 -7.48
C LYS A 315 -39.08 -11.55 -5.97
N GLY A 316 -40.24 -11.06 -5.60
CA GLY A 316 -40.68 -11.07 -4.20
C GLY A 316 -39.73 -10.33 -3.26
N ASP A 317 -39.20 -11.04 -2.26
CA ASP A 317 -38.23 -10.51 -1.29
C ASP A 317 -36.77 -10.72 -1.66
N ASP A 318 -36.50 -11.22 -2.88
CA ASP A 318 -35.11 -11.40 -3.34
C ASP A 318 -34.35 -10.07 -3.33
N LYS A 319 -33.13 -10.12 -2.78
CA LYS A 319 -32.20 -8.98 -2.69
C LYS A 319 -30.78 -9.46 -2.91
N VAL A 320 -29.98 -8.61 -3.56
CA VAL A 320 -28.53 -8.75 -3.60
C VAL A 320 -27.91 -7.91 -2.49
N SER A 321 -26.88 -8.44 -1.82
CA SER A 321 -26.15 -7.71 -0.79
C SER A 321 -25.21 -6.68 -1.40
N GLY A 322 -24.65 -5.81 -0.57
CA GLY A 322 -23.63 -4.86 -1.03
C GLY A 322 -22.39 -5.54 -1.60
N GLU A 323 -21.96 -6.64 -0.98
CA GLU A 323 -20.84 -7.47 -1.45
C GLU A 323 -21.14 -8.08 -2.84
N ASP A 324 -22.34 -8.65 -3.02
CA ASP A 324 -22.76 -9.19 -4.32
C ASP A 324 -22.76 -8.13 -5.42
N CYS A 325 -23.17 -6.89 -5.09
CA CYS A 325 -23.19 -5.76 -6.03
C CYS A 325 -21.78 -5.28 -6.42
N ARG A 326 -20.76 -5.59 -5.65
CA ARG A 326 -19.38 -5.14 -5.87
C ARG A 326 -18.48 -6.21 -6.48
N GLU A 327 -18.95 -7.45 -6.66
CA GLU A 327 -18.17 -8.50 -7.34
C GLU A 327 -17.84 -8.08 -8.78
N GLY A 328 -16.54 -8.01 -9.10
CA GLY A 328 -16.03 -7.60 -10.41
C GLY A 328 -16.15 -6.10 -10.69
N LEU A 329 -16.38 -5.28 -9.66
CA LEU A 329 -16.44 -3.83 -9.79
C LEU A 329 -15.06 -3.20 -9.75
N THR A 330 -14.76 -2.33 -10.71
CA THR A 330 -13.69 -1.33 -10.63
C THR A 330 -14.33 0.05 -10.55
N CYS A 331 -13.98 0.81 -9.51
CA CYS A 331 -14.54 2.13 -9.27
C CYS A 331 -13.46 3.11 -8.79
N VAL A 332 -13.50 4.33 -9.32
CA VAL A 332 -12.71 5.47 -8.85
C VAL A 332 -13.67 6.54 -8.34
N ILE A 333 -13.47 6.99 -7.11
CA ILE A 333 -14.25 8.03 -6.45
C ILE A 333 -13.34 9.22 -6.17
N SER A 334 -13.65 10.39 -6.70
CA SER A 334 -12.95 11.63 -6.43
C SER A 334 -13.91 12.66 -5.87
N VAL A 335 -13.64 13.15 -4.66
CA VAL A 335 -14.42 14.24 -4.08
C VAL A 335 -13.54 15.46 -3.83
N LYS A 336 -14.10 16.63 -4.09
CA LYS A 336 -13.47 17.93 -3.86
C LYS A 336 -14.33 18.73 -2.90
N LEU A 337 -13.73 19.22 -1.81
CA LEU A 337 -14.42 19.97 -0.77
C LEU A 337 -13.50 21.01 -0.14
N THR A 338 -14.10 22.08 0.38
CA THR A 338 -13.37 23.24 0.93
C THR A 338 -12.64 22.89 2.23
N GLU A 339 -13.32 22.14 3.12
CA GLU A 339 -12.79 21.77 4.43
C GLU A 339 -12.81 20.23 4.61
N ALA A 340 -11.77 19.57 4.11
CA ALA A 340 -11.63 18.13 4.27
C ALA A 340 -11.19 17.79 5.70
N GLN A 341 -11.93 16.88 6.34
CA GLN A 341 -11.62 16.34 7.66
C GLN A 341 -11.17 14.90 7.52
N PHE A 342 -9.92 14.63 7.84
CA PHE A 342 -9.36 13.30 7.80
C PHE A 342 -9.17 12.71 9.18
N GLU A 343 -9.33 11.41 9.30
CA GLU A 343 -8.92 10.68 10.50
C GLU A 343 -7.39 10.47 10.45
N GLY A 344 -6.67 11.18 11.32
CA GLY A 344 -5.20 11.09 11.45
C GLY A 344 -4.41 11.93 10.44
N GLN A 345 -3.10 12.06 10.72
CA GLN A 345 -2.16 12.88 9.94
C GLN A 345 -1.87 12.29 8.55
N THR A 346 -1.94 10.99 8.40
CA THR A 346 -1.71 10.30 7.11
C THR A 346 -2.82 10.51 6.09
N LYS A 347 -3.91 11.19 6.47
CA LYS A 347 -5.08 11.47 5.62
C LYS A 347 -5.72 10.21 5.00
N ALA A 348 -5.57 9.05 5.66
CA ALA A 348 -5.98 7.77 5.11
C ALA A 348 -7.49 7.56 4.98
N LYS A 349 -8.29 8.28 5.78
CA LYS A 349 -9.75 8.13 5.82
C LYS A 349 -10.46 9.47 5.91
N LEU A 350 -11.49 9.68 5.07
CA LEU A 350 -12.29 10.90 5.07
C LEU A 350 -13.46 10.82 6.05
N GLY A 351 -13.56 11.81 6.96
CA GLY A 351 -14.57 11.86 8.02
C GLY A 351 -15.84 12.69 7.71
N ASN A 352 -15.84 13.51 6.67
CA ASN A 352 -16.91 14.45 6.34
C ASN A 352 -18.27 13.79 6.06
N SER A 353 -19.21 13.85 6.98
CA SER A 353 -20.52 13.19 6.86
C SER A 353 -21.42 13.75 5.74
N GLU A 354 -21.28 15.04 5.39
CA GLU A 354 -22.01 15.69 4.30
C GLU A 354 -21.64 15.09 2.93
N ILE A 355 -20.40 14.64 2.75
CA ILE A 355 -19.93 14.01 1.53
C ILE A 355 -20.61 12.66 1.30
N ARG A 356 -20.92 11.91 2.35
CA ARG A 356 -21.70 10.68 2.23
C ARG A 356 -23.06 10.96 1.59
N THR A 357 -23.71 12.05 1.98
CA THR A 357 -25.02 12.44 1.45
C THR A 357 -24.91 12.90 0.00
N LEU A 358 -23.88 13.69 -0.35
CA LEU A 358 -23.65 14.13 -1.71
C LEU A 358 -23.40 12.96 -2.64
N VAL A 359 -22.44 12.08 -2.31
CA VAL A 359 -22.09 10.91 -3.14
C VAL A 359 -23.29 9.98 -3.28
N ASN A 360 -24.03 9.72 -2.19
CA ASN A 360 -25.23 8.90 -2.25
C ASN A 360 -26.28 9.50 -3.20
N ALA A 361 -26.51 10.79 -3.18
CA ALA A 361 -27.48 11.46 -4.06
C ALA A 361 -27.03 11.40 -5.54
N VAL A 362 -25.76 11.73 -5.81
CA VAL A 362 -25.21 11.71 -7.17
C VAL A 362 -25.28 10.31 -7.79
N VAL A 363 -24.85 9.30 -7.02
CA VAL A 363 -24.89 7.91 -7.50
C VAL A 363 -26.32 7.43 -7.68
N SER A 364 -27.22 7.71 -6.75
CA SER A 364 -28.62 7.27 -6.87
C SER A 364 -29.30 7.85 -8.11
N ASP A 365 -29.17 9.16 -8.34
CA ASP A 365 -29.79 9.85 -9.48
C ASP A 365 -29.17 9.40 -10.82
N LYS A 366 -27.85 9.48 -10.94
CA LYS A 366 -27.16 9.26 -12.21
C LYS A 366 -27.07 7.78 -12.61
N LEU A 367 -26.88 6.88 -11.64
CA LEU A 367 -26.85 5.45 -11.93
C LEU A 367 -28.25 4.92 -12.29
N GLU A 368 -29.31 5.37 -11.61
CA GLU A 368 -30.67 4.98 -11.98
C GLU A 368 -30.99 5.40 -13.42
N GLN A 369 -30.69 6.67 -13.77
CA GLN A 369 -30.86 7.18 -15.13
C GLN A 369 -30.07 6.34 -16.13
N PHE A 370 -28.78 6.07 -15.87
CA PHE A 370 -27.92 5.29 -16.77
C PHE A 370 -28.48 3.87 -17.03
N LEU A 371 -28.91 3.18 -15.97
CA LEU A 371 -29.46 1.81 -16.08
C LEU A 371 -30.76 1.77 -16.85
N GLU A 372 -31.60 2.82 -16.77
CA GLU A 372 -32.82 2.94 -17.54
C GLU A 372 -32.54 3.20 -19.06
N GLU A 373 -31.56 4.05 -19.34
CA GLU A 373 -31.10 4.35 -20.71
C GLU A 373 -30.34 3.16 -21.33
N ASN A 374 -29.67 2.31 -20.51
CA ASN A 374 -28.85 1.19 -20.95
C ASN A 374 -29.31 -0.15 -20.34
N PRO A 375 -30.53 -0.65 -20.67
CA PRO A 375 -31.09 -1.82 -19.99
C PRO A 375 -30.30 -3.12 -20.22
N ALA A 376 -29.56 -3.24 -21.33
CA ALA A 376 -28.69 -4.39 -21.58
C ALA A 376 -27.51 -4.42 -20.59
N VAL A 377 -26.87 -3.27 -20.34
CA VAL A 377 -25.78 -3.12 -19.35
C VAL A 377 -26.33 -3.37 -17.95
N GLY A 378 -27.49 -2.77 -17.59
CA GLY A 378 -28.14 -2.96 -16.31
C GLY A 378 -28.44 -4.43 -16.03
N ARG A 379 -28.92 -5.16 -17.02
CA ARG A 379 -29.16 -6.62 -16.93
C ARG A 379 -27.84 -7.37 -16.66
N THR A 380 -26.79 -7.10 -17.43
CA THR A 380 -25.49 -7.76 -17.28
C THR A 380 -24.91 -7.55 -15.88
N ILE A 381 -24.95 -6.32 -15.36
CA ILE A 381 -24.47 -5.98 -14.01
C ILE A 381 -25.29 -6.75 -12.95
N LEU A 382 -26.61 -6.75 -13.08
CA LEU A 382 -27.47 -7.41 -12.11
C LEU A 382 -27.34 -8.95 -12.14
N GLU A 383 -27.21 -9.54 -13.34
CA GLU A 383 -26.95 -10.97 -13.49
C GLU A 383 -25.62 -11.37 -12.82
N LYS A 384 -24.57 -10.54 -12.94
CA LYS A 384 -23.31 -10.73 -12.22
C LYS A 384 -23.53 -10.72 -10.71
N ALA A 385 -24.23 -9.72 -10.17
CA ALA A 385 -24.55 -9.62 -8.75
C ALA A 385 -25.40 -10.80 -8.25
N MET A 386 -26.38 -11.26 -9.03
CA MET A 386 -27.18 -12.44 -8.71
C MET A 386 -26.36 -13.73 -8.72
N MET A 387 -25.36 -13.85 -9.61
CA MET A 387 -24.44 -14.98 -9.63
C MET A 387 -23.52 -14.95 -8.39
N ALA A 388 -23.04 -13.78 -8.00
CA ALA A 388 -22.27 -13.59 -6.76
C ALA A 388 -23.08 -13.99 -5.54
N ASN A 389 -24.33 -13.54 -5.44
CA ASN A 389 -25.26 -13.92 -4.36
C ASN A 389 -25.43 -15.44 -4.23
N ARG A 390 -25.68 -16.13 -5.36
CA ARG A 390 -25.80 -17.60 -5.37
C ARG A 390 -24.52 -18.29 -4.89
N ALA A 391 -23.36 -17.81 -5.36
CA ALA A 391 -22.06 -18.36 -4.95
C ALA A 391 -21.80 -18.13 -3.46
N ARG A 392 -22.09 -16.95 -2.93
CA ARG A 392 -21.96 -16.61 -1.51
C ARG A 392 -22.89 -17.47 -0.64
N GLU A 393 -24.14 -17.67 -1.05
CA GLU A 393 -25.05 -18.57 -0.33
C GLU A 393 -24.58 -20.01 -0.36
N ALA A 394 -24.04 -20.49 -1.49
CA ALA A 394 -23.47 -21.82 -1.58
C ALA A 394 -22.24 -21.97 -0.66
N ALA A 395 -21.37 -20.96 -0.62
CA ALA A 395 -20.23 -20.91 0.30
C ALA A 395 -20.67 -20.95 1.77
N ARG A 396 -21.70 -20.16 2.14
CA ARG A 396 -22.27 -20.17 3.49
C ARG A 396 -22.80 -21.55 3.88
N ARG A 397 -23.56 -22.21 2.99
CA ARG A 397 -24.07 -23.58 3.23
C ARG A 397 -22.94 -24.61 3.37
N ALA A 398 -21.90 -24.52 2.54
CA ALA A 398 -20.73 -25.38 2.65
C ALA A 398 -20.03 -25.21 4.00
N ARG A 399 -19.84 -23.98 4.46
CA ARG A 399 -19.25 -23.66 5.77
C ARG A 399 -20.10 -24.16 6.94
N GLU A 400 -21.42 -23.95 6.90
CA GLU A 400 -22.33 -24.47 7.92
C GLU A 400 -22.26 -26.00 8.02
N ASN A 401 -22.15 -26.69 6.88
CA ASN A 401 -22.00 -28.14 6.86
C ASN A 401 -20.66 -28.59 7.46
N ILE A 402 -19.55 -27.88 7.19
CA ILE A 402 -18.25 -28.15 7.80
C ILE A 402 -18.33 -27.90 9.31
N ARG A 403 -18.92 -26.77 9.73
CA ARG A 403 -19.09 -26.43 11.14
C ARG A 403 -19.95 -27.44 11.91
N ARG A 404 -21.01 -27.95 11.27
CA ARG A 404 -21.84 -29.03 11.86
C ARG A 404 -21.08 -30.35 12.00
N LYS A 405 -20.26 -30.73 11.00
CA LYS A 405 -19.39 -31.88 11.09
C LYS A 405 -18.38 -31.73 12.23
N ASN A 406 -17.71 -30.60 12.31
CA ASN A 406 -16.74 -30.31 13.37
C ASN A 406 -17.38 -30.24 14.77
N ALA A 407 -18.65 -29.76 14.88
CA ALA A 407 -19.38 -29.72 16.14
C ALA A 407 -19.80 -31.13 16.62
N LEU A 408 -20.03 -32.05 15.69
CA LEU A 408 -20.34 -33.45 16.01
C LEU A 408 -19.07 -34.27 16.34
N GLU A 409 -17.91 -33.86 15.83
CA GLU A 409 -16.62 -34.55 16.05
C GLU A 409 -15.78 -33.92 17.20
N GLY A 410 -16.35 -32.96 17.94
CA GLY A 410 -15.64 -32.21 18.98
C GLY A 410 -14.65 -31.21 18.37
N ALA A 411 -14.87 -29.89 18.51
CA ALA A 411 -14.15 -28.76 17.91
C ALA A 411 -12.64 -29.00 17.67
N THR A 412 -12.30 -29.81 16.66
CA THR A 412 -10.93 -30.19 16.38
C THR A 412 -10.32 -29.23 15.37
N LEU A 413 -9.23 -28.63 15.79
CA LEU A 413 -8.27 -27.95 14.91
C LEU A 413 -7.84 -28.92 13.79
N PRO A 414 -7.36 -28.41 12.63
CA PRO A 414 -6.93 -29.28 11.54
C PRO A 414 -5.97 -30.35 12.05
N GLY A 415 -6.21 -31.60 11.72
CA GLY A 415 -5.46 -32.74 12.27
C GLY A 415 -3.95 -32.71 11.99
N LYS A 416 -3.50 -31.86 11.05
CA LYS A 416 -2.08 -31.61 10.78
C LYS A 416 -1.50 -30.43 11.54
N LEU A 417 -2.31 -29.58 12.17
CA LEU A 417 -1.83 -28.45 12.96
C LEU A 417 -1.14 -28.95 14.25
N ALA A 418 0.11 -28.60 14.42
CA ALA A 418 0.78 -28.68 15.71
C ALA A 418 0.66 -27.31 16.39
N ASP A 419 -0.35 -27.15 17.24
CA ASP A 419 -0.65 -25.88 17.93
C ASP A 419 0.38 -25.55 19.03
N CYS A 420 0.40 -24.29 19.50
CA CYS A 420 1.21 -23.84 20.63
C CYS A 420 0.38 -23.78 21.92
N TYR A 421 1.09 -23.62 23.05
CA TYR A 421 0.44 -23.56 24.37
C TYR A 421 -0.06 -22.17 24.73
N GLU A 422 0.63 -21.12 24.28
CA GLU A 422 0.24 -19.73 24.49
C GLU A 422 -1.10 -19.44 23.80
N ARG A 423 -1.92 -18.61 24.43
CA ARG A 423 -3.26 -18.25 23.93
C ARG A 423 -3.40 -16.77 23.57
N ASP A 424 -2.47 -15.93 23.98
CA ASP A 424 -2.44 -14.53 23.56
C ASP A 424 -1.95 -14.45 22.10
N PRO A 425 -2.81 -14.00 21.15
CA PRO A 425 -2.42 -13.90 19.74
C PRO A 425 -1.20 -13.01 19.51
N ALA A 426 -1.01 -11.98 20.35
CA ALA A 426 0.12 -11.06 20.22
C ALA A 426 1.48 -11.73 20.50
N LEU A 427 1.48 -12.80 21.28
CA LEU A 427 2.67 -13.56 21.66
C LEU A 427 2.87 -14.83 20.84
N THR A 428 1.95 -15.16 19.94
CA THR A 428 1.96 -16.40 19.17
C THR A 428 2.26 -16.21 17.71
N GLU A 429 2.83 -17.24 17.10
CA GLU A 429 3.13 -17.28 15.68
C GLU A 429 2.81 -18.64 15.07
N ILE A 430 2.32 -18.63 13.83
CA ILE A 430 2.06 -19.84 13.05
C ILE A 430 2.99 -19.87 11.82
N TYR A 431 3.67 -21.00 11.63
CA TYR A 431 4.41 -21.31 10.43
C TYR A 431 3.55 -22.15 9.49
N ILE A 432 3.30 -21.61 8.30
CA ILE A 432 2.68 -22.35 7.20
C ILE A 432 3.82 -22.90 6.36
N VAL A 433 4.02 -24.23 6.46
CA VAL A 433 5.22 -24.89 5.96
C VAL A 433 4.92 -25.73 4.73
N GLU A 434 5.78 -25.64 3.72
CA GLU A 434 5.68 -26.46 2.52
C GLU A 434 6.03 -27.92 2.81
N GLY A 435 5.06 -28.81 2.59
CA GLY A 435 5.25 -30.26 2.65
C GLY A 435 5.32 -30.87 4.06
N ASP A 436 5.10 -32.18 4.11
CA ASP A 436 5.11 -32.93 5.37
C ASP A 436 6.55 -33.16 5.91
N SER A 437 7.57 -33.21 5.04
CA SER A 437 8.96 -33.40 5.45
C SER A 437 9.48 -32.20 6.24
N ALA A 438 9.45 -31.01 5.64
CA ALA A 438 9.84 -29.77 6.32
C ALA A 438 8.94 -29.48 7.54
N GLY A 439 7.62 -29.79 7.44
CA GLY A 439 6.69 -29.73 8.55
C GLY A 439 7.07 -30.65 9.71
N GLY A 440 7.65 -31.81 9.44
CA GLY A 440 8.18 -32.74 10.44
C GLY A 440 9.36 -32.18 11.21
N SER A 441 10.38 -31.66 10.49
CA SER A 441 11.54 -31.00 11.07
C SER A 441 11.13 -29.78 11.87
N ALA A 442 10.24 -28.93 11.32
CA ALA A 442 9.73 -27.75 12.01
C ALA A 442 8.98 -28.08 13.32
N LYS A 443 8.16 -29.13 13.33
CA LYS A 443 7.46 -29.59 14.55
C LYS A 443 8.42 -30.03 15.64
N GLN A 444 9.54 -30.65 15.29
CA GLN A 444 10.55 -31.11 16.24
C GLN A 444 11.45 -29.96 16.72
N GLY A 445 11.79 -29.02 15.82
CA GLY A 445 12.70 -27.92 16.12
C GLY A 445 12.04 -26.71 16.82
N ARG A 446 10.70 -26.54 16.72
CA ARG A 446 10.00 -25.36 17.22
C ARG A 446 10.03 -25.18 18.73
N ASP A 447 9.83 -23.95 19.19
CA ASP A 447 9.40 -23.70 20.56
C ASP A 447 7.87 -23.85 20.66
N SER A 448 7.43 -24.97 21.24
CA SER A 448 6.00 -25.31 21.35
C SER A 448 5.21 -24.36 22.27
N ARG A 449 5.88 -23.50 23.03
CA ARG A 449 5.18 -22.53 23.89
C ARG A 449 4.41 -21.51 23.07
N PHE A 450 5.00 -20.98 21.99
CA PHE A 450 4.42 -19.89 21.21
C PHE A 450 4.41 -20.12 19.68
N GLN A 451 5.05 -21.18 19.18
CA GLN A 451 5.11 -21.48 17.74
C GLN A 451 4.16 -22.63 17.37
N ALA A 452 3.26 -22.39 16.45
CA ALA A 452 2.41 -23.38 15.81
C ALA A 452 2.93 -23.74 14.41
N ILE A 453 2.76 -25.01 13.98
CA ILE A 453 3.18 -25.47 12.66
C ILE A 453 1.99 -26.07 11.91
N LEU A 454 1.74 -25.57 10.71
CA LEU A 454 0.74 -26.07 9.78
C LEU A 454 1.42 -26.51 8.47
N PRO A 455 1.66 -27.82 8.25
CA PRO A 455 2.17 -28.31 6.98
C PRO A 455 1.09 -28.21 5.89
N LEU A 456 1.46 -27.73 4.71
CA LEU A 456 0.65 -27.78 3.50
C LEU A 456 1.05 -28.99 2.64
N TRP A 457 0.09 -29.61 1.97
CA TRP A 457 0.36 -30.72 1.06
C TRP A 457 0.09 -30.32 -0.39
N GLY A 458 1.14 -30.01 -1.11
CA GLY A 458 1.12 -29.62 -2.52
C GLY A 458 0.52 -28.25 -2.77
N LYS A 459 0.46 -27.87 -4.03
CA LYS A 459 0.01 -26.54 -4.49
C LYS A 459 -1.45 -26.31 -4.13
N MET A 460 -1.73 -25.12 -3.61
CA MET A 460 -3.08 -24.68 -3.25
C MET A 460 -3.87 -24.21 -4.47
N LEU A 461 -5.17 -24.00 -4.26
CA LEU A 461 -6.04 -23.36 -5.25
C LEU A 461 -5.53 -21.95 -5.55
N ASN A 462 -5.41 -21.63 -6.85
CA ASN A 462 -5.22 -20.26 -7.27
C ASN A 462 -6.55 -19.50 -7.12
N VAL A 463 -6.65 -18.70 -6.06
CA VAL A 463 -7.88 -18.00 -5.70
C VAL A 463 -8.19 -16.81 -6.61
N GLU A 464 -7.21 -16.33 -7.39
CA GLU A 464 -7.45 -15.30 -8.41
C GLU A 464 -8.46 -15.76 -9.48
N LYS A 465 -8.49 -17.07 -9.73
CA LYS A 465 -9.36 -17.73 -10.70
C LYS A 465 -10.57 -18.44 -10.07
N ALA A 466 -10.83 -18.20 -8.79
CA ALA A 466 -11.82 -18.96 -8.06
C ALA A 466 -12.79 -18.08 -7.28
N ARG A 467 -14.07 -18.44 -7.31
CA ARG A 467 -15.08 -17.82 -6.46
C ARG A 467 -14.95 -18.28 -5.00
N ALA A 468 -15.49 -17.47 -4.09
CA ALA A 468 -15.45 -17.70 -2.65
C ALA A 468 -15.99 -19.08 -2.23
N ASP A 469 -17.04 -19.60 -2.89
CA ASP A 469 -17.59 -20.93 -2.61
C ASP A 469 -16.56 -22.06 -2.82
N LYS A 470 -15.72 -21.96 -3.85
CA LYS A 470 -14.64 -22.90 -4.12
C LYS A 470 -13.49 -22.77 -3.12
N VAL A 471 -13.24 -21.55 -2.62
CA VAL A 471 -12.22 -21.29 -1.60
C VAL A 471 -12.59 -21.96 -0.28
N TYR A 472 -13.83 -21.77 0.18
CA TYR A 472 -14.32 -22.45 1.41
C TYR A 472 -14.38 -23.96 1.29
N GLY A 473 -14.70 -24.50 0.12
CA GLY A 473 -14.75 -25.95 -0.13
C GLY A 473 -13.39 -26.58 -0.44
N ASN A 474 -12.30 -25.84 -0.44
CA ASN A 474 -11.00 -26.35 -0.82
C ASN A 474 -10.27 -27.03 0.35
N ASP A 475 -9.97 -28.31 0.22
CA ASP A 475 -9.36 -29.13 1.28
C ASP A 475 -7.98 -28.61 1.75
N LYS A 476 -7.29 -27.83 0.92
CA LYS A 476 -5.96 -27.29 1.25
C LYS A 476 -6.03 -25.90 1.91
N LEU A 477 -7.05 -25.10 1.60
CA LEU A 477 -7.26 -23.77 2.18
C LEU A 477 -8.04 -23.85 3.51
N THR A 478 -9.00 -24.78 3.61
CA THR A 478 -9.79 -24.98 4.83
C THR A 478 -8.95 -25.13 6.10
N PRO A 479 -7.83 -25.89 6.12
CA PRO A 479 -6.96 -25.96 7.30
C PRO A 479 -6.33 -24.61 7.68
N VAL A 480 -5.93 -23.79 6.69
CA VAL A 480 -5.37 -22.45 6.94
C VAL A 480 -6.43 -21.53 7.55
N ILE A 481 -7.63 -21.50 6.95
CA ILE A 481 -8.76 -20.70 7.43
C ILE A 481 -9.12 -21.10 8.87
N THR A 482 -9.22 -22.41 9.14
CA THR A 482 -9.57 -22.94 10.46
C THR A 482 -8.48 -22.68 11.50
N ALA A 483 -7.21 -22.80 11.12
CA ALA A 483 -6.09 -22.56 12.02
C ALA A 483 -6.02 -21.07 12.44
N LEU A 484 -6.22 -20.15 11.50
CA LEU A 484 -6.23 -18.72 11.79
C LEU A 484 -7.46 -18.26 12.58
N GLY A 485 -8.63 -18.86 12.32
CA GLY A 485 -9.85 -18.65 13.11
C GLY A 485 -10.63 -17.37 12.82
N ALA A 486 -10.09 -16.45 12.04
CA ALA A 486 -10.61 -15.09 11.84
C ALA A 486 -11.74 -14.95 10.78
N GLY A 487 -12.05 -16.00 10.01
CA GLY A 487 -12.99 -15.90 8.88
C GLY A 487 -12.35 -15.39 7.59
N LEU A 488 -13.16 -15.08 6.56
CA LEU A 488 -12.70 -14.60 5.24
C LEU A 488 -13.52 -13.40 4.77
N GLY A 489 -12.91 -12.51 3.98
CA GLY A 489 -13.58 -11.37 3.35
C GLY A 489 -14.27 -10.45 4.37
N ASP A 490 -15.53 -10.08 4.12
CA ASP A 490 -16.29 -9.21 5.02
C ASP A 490 -16.62 -9.85 6.39
N GLU A 491 -16.45 -11.17 6.52
CA GLU A 491 -16.62 -11.88 7.79
C GLU A 491 -15.30 -12.00 8.59
N PHE A 492 -14.23 -11.39 8.10
CA PHE A 492 -12.96 -11.37 8.82
C PHE A 492 -13.11 -10.61 10.13
N ASP A 493 -12.80 -11.28 11.22
CA ASP A 493 -12.91 -10.78 12.59
C ASP A 493 -11.53 -10.89 13.25
N GLU A 494 -10.88 -9.75 13.42
CA GLU A 494 -9.53 -9.66 13.98
C GLU A 494 -9.49 -10.18 15.44
N GLU A 495 -10.57 -9.97 16.22
CA GLU A 495 -10.63 -10.43 17.62
C GLU A 495 -10.59 -11.97 17.75
N LYS A 496 -10.96 -12.68 16.68
CA LYS A 496 -10.91 -14.15 16.61
C LYS A 496 -9.60 -14.68 16.04
N LEU A 497 -8.70 -13.79 15.61
CA LEU A 497 -7.41 -14.21 15.08
C LEU A 497 -6.57 -14.86 16.17
N ARG A 498 -6.03 -16.05 15.88
CA ARG A 498 -5.30 -16.86 16.87
C ARG A 498 -3.80 -16.57 16.92
N TYR A 499 -3.25 -15.92 15.89
CA TYR A 499 -1.81 -15.64 15.76
C TYR A 499 -1.61 -14.28 15.10
N HIS A 500 -0.89 -13.38 15.77
CA HIS A 500 -0.53 -12.08 15.18
C HIS A 500 0.77 -12.13 14.36
N LYS A 501 1.33 -13.32 14.16
CA LYS A 501 2.45 -13.52 13.24
C LYS A 501 2.22 -14.78 12.43
N VAL A 502 1.95 -14.58 11.13
CA VAL A 502 1.73 -15.64 10.15
C VAL A 502 2.95 -15.72 9.25
N VAL A 503 3.75 -16.77 9.40
CA VAL A 503 5.03 -16.92 8.71
C VAL A 503 4.88 -17.94 7.59
N ILE A 504 5.10 -17.51 6.36
CA ILE A 504 5.16 -18.40 5.19
C ILE A 504 6.57 -18.97 5.13
N MET A 505 6.72 -20.27 5.26
CA MET A 505 7.99 -20.98 5.22
C MET A 505 7.97 -22.00 4.08
N ALA A 506 8.49 -21.58 2.93
CA ALA A 506 8.56 -22.36 1.70
C ALA A 506 10.01 -22.53 1.26
N ASP A 507 10.26 -23.57 0.49
CA ASP A 507 11.58 -23.88 -0.08
C ASP A 507 12.12 -22.71 -0.93
N ALA A 508 13.43 -22.61 -1.05
CA ALA A 508 14.10 -21.58 -1.84
C ALA A 508 14.18 -21.92 -3.34
N ASP A 509 13.26 -22.73 -3.83
CA ASP A 509 13.14 -23.16 -5.22
C ASP A 509 11.93 -22.53 -5.93
N VAL A 510 11.71 -22.88 -7.19
CA VAL A 510 10.60 -22.36 -8.02
C VAL A 510 9.22 -22.80 -7.51
N ASP A 511 9.11 -23.98 -6.94
CA ASP A 511 7.85 -24.51 -6.39
C ASP A 511 7.49 -23.80 -5.09
N GLY A 512 8.47 -23.60 -4.19
CA GLY A 512 8.28 -22.81 -2.98
C GLY A 512 7.95 -21.35 -3.24
N ALA A 513 8.58 -20.73 -4.24
CA ALA A 513 8.22 -19.39 -4.70
C ALA A 513 6.78 -19.33 -5.20
N HIS A 514 6.31 -20.36 -5.92
CA HIS A 514 4.93 -20.45 -6.39
C HIS A 514 3.94 -20.64 -5.23
N ILE A 515 4.23 -21.51 -4.26
CA ILE A 515 3.39 -21.72 -3.06
C ILE A 515 3.28 -20.43 -2.25
N ARG A 516 4.40 -19.72 -2.06
CA ARG A 516 4.39 -18.41 -1.41
C ARG A 516 3.51 -17.41 -2.16
N THR A 517 3.58 -17.36 -3.49
CA THR A 517 2.75 -16.48 -4.31
C THR A 517 1.27 -16.84 -4.18
N LEU A 518 0.90 -18.12 -4.16
CA LEU A 518 -0.48 -18.58 -3.96
C LEU A 518 -1.01 -18.17 -2.58
N LEU A 519 -0.22 -18.31 -1.52
CA LEU A 519 -0.57 -17.87 -0.16
C LEU A 519 -0.75 -16.35 -0.09
N LEU A 520 0.17 -15.59 -0.68
CA LEU A 520 0.06 -14.12 -0.73
C LEU A 520 -1.18 -13.69 -1.51
N THR A 521 -1.50 -14.35 -2.63
CA THR A 521 -2.73 -14.10 -3.39
C THR A 521 -3.96 -14.37 -2.51
N PHE A 522 -3.96 -15.48 -1.76
CA PHE A 522 -5.05 -15.82 -0.86
C PHE A 522 -5.21 -14.79 0.27
N PHE A 523 -4.14 -14.40 0.94
CA PHE A 523 -4.21 -13.38 2.00
C PHE A 523 -4.63 -12.02 1.44
N PHE A 524 -4.10 -11.61 0.31
CA PHE A 524 -4.46 -10.35 -0.33
C PHE A 524 -5.95 -10.29 -0.72
N ARG A 525 -6.51 -11.39 -1.27
CA ARG A 525 -7.89 -11.42 -1.76
C ARG A 525 -8.93 -11.66 -0.67
N PHE A 526 -8.61 -12.47 0.34
CA PHE A 526 -9.60 -12.96 1.31
C PHE A 526 -9.29 -12.63 2.77
N MET A 527 -8.08 -12.23 3.10
CA MET A 527 -7.66 -11.89 4.46
C MET A 527 -6.75 -10.66 4.48
N ARG A 528 -7.09 -9.66 3.67
CA ARG A 528 -6.31 -8.44 3.50
C ARG A 528 -5.92 -7.76 4.83
N PRO A 529 -6.78 -7.67 5.86
CA PRO A 529 -6.41 -7.07 7.14
C PRO A 529 -5.16 -7.69 7.78
N LEU A 530 -4.83 -8.97 7.50
CA LEU A 530 -3.58 -9.56 7.98
C LEU A 530 -2.33 -8.87 7.42
N ILE A 531 -2.40 -8.43 6.15
CA ILE A 531 -1.29 -7.72 5.50
C ILE A 531 -1.26 -6.27 5.99
N ASP A 532 -2.41 -5.61 6.01
CA ASP A 532 -2.54 -4.19 6.43
C ASP A 532 -2.06 -3.99 7.88
N ARG A 533 -2.33 -4.95 8.78
CA ARG A 533 -1.83 -4.97 10.16
C ARG A 533 -0.36 -5.42 10.27
N GLY A 534 0.21 -5.93 9.18
CA GLY A 534 1.59 -6.41 9.13
C GLY A 534 1.83 -7.70 9.90
N TYR A 535 0.84 -8.59 9.94
CA TYR A 535 0.93 -9.89 10.57
C TYR A 535 1.51 -10.99 9.66
N VAL A 536 1.69 -10.72 8.37
CA VAL A 536 2.21 -11.69 7.39
C VAL A 536 3.70 -11.51 7.19
N TYR A 537 4.43 -12.60 7.26
CA TYR A 537 5.88 -12.65 7.09
C TYR A 537 6.29 -13.78 6.14
N ALA A 538 7.41 -13.60 5.45
CA ALA A 538 8.10 -14.67 4.75
C ALA A 538 9.39 -15.02 5.50
N ALA A 539 9.58 -16.29 5.81
CA ALA A 539 10.85 -16.77 6.35
C ALA A 539 11.94 -16.71 5.25
N VAL A 540 13.15 -16.38 5.67
CA VAL A 540 14.33 -16.36 4.79
C VAL A 540 15.28 -17.46 5.27
N PRO A 541 15.16 -18.70 4.74
CA PRO A 541 16.09 -19.77 5.06
C PRO A 541 17.44 -19.53 4.38
N PRO A 542 18.56 -20.08 4.91
CA PRO A 542 19.85 -20.00 4.25
C PRO A 542 19.88 -20.80 2.93
N LEU A 543 20.64 -20.30 1.97
CA LEU A 543 20.83 -20.97 0.68
C LEU A 543 22.03 -21.95 0.70
N TYR A 544 23.05 -21.66 1.50
CA TYR A 544 24.31 -22.40 1.51
C TYR A 544 24.73 -22.81 2.92
N LYS A 545 25.32 -24.00 3.00
CA LYS A 545 26.02 -24.52 4.16
C LYS A 545 27.50 -24.67 3.80
N LEU A 546 28.37 -24.03 4.57
CA LEU A 546 29.82 -24.07 4.40
C LEU A 546 30.43 -24.81 5.60
N THR A 547 31.22 -25.83 5.34
CA THR A 547 31.83 -26.65 6.37
C THR A 547 33.35 -26.72 6.19
N ARG A 548 34.09 -26.47 7.26
CA ARG A 548 35.54 -26.70 7.34
C ARG A 548 35.87 -27.40 8.64
N GLY A 549 36.22 -28.67 8.54
CA GLY A 549 36.48 -29.50 9.72
C GLY A 549 35.23 -29.64 10.60
N LYS A 550 35.26 -29.07 11.83
CA LYS A 550 34.12 -29.09 12.74
C LYS A 550 33.30 -27.79 12.74
N VAL A 551 33.72 -26.80 11.97
CA VAL A 551 33.05 -25.50 11.91
C VAL A 551 32.10 -25.49 10.72
N THR A 552 30.82 -25.23 11.00
CA THR A 552 29.78 -25.04 10.00
C THR A 552 29.23 -23.61 10.09
N ARG A 553 29.08 -22.96 8.93
CA ARG A 553 28.45 -21.65 8.81
C ARG A 553 27.42 -21.71 7.67
N VAL A 554 26.44 -20.83 7.70
CA VAL A 554 25.41 -20.69 6.67
C VAL A 554 25.53 -19.34 5.97
N ALA A 555 25.09 -19.28 4.70
CA ALA A 555 25.00 -18.04 3.94
C ALA A 555 23.65 -17.94 3.23
N PHE A 556 23.12 -16.71 3.18
CA PHE A 556 21.80 -16.39 2.62
C PHE A 556 21.91 -15.86 1.18
N THR A 557 23.08 -15.43 0.76
CA THR A 557 23.35 -14.90 -0.59
C THR A 557 24.66 -15.44 -1.12
N ASP A 558 24.86 -15.34 -2.47
CA ASP A 558 26.12 -15.70 -3.12
C ASP A 558 27.29 -14.87 -2.58
N GLY A 559 27.09 -13.56 -2.38
CA GLY A 559 28.11 -12.67 -1.83
C GLY A 559 28.53 -13.05 -0.42
N GLU A 560 27.56 -13.43 0.44
CA GLU A 560 27.87 -13.94 1.78
C GLU A 560 28.59 -15.27 1.74
N ARG A 561 28.21 -16.19 0.85
CA ARG A 561 28.90 -17.47 0.64
C ARG A 561 30.37 -17.23 0.33
N ASP A 562 30.67 -16.34 -0.62
CA ASP A 562 32.03 -16.08 -1.06
C ASP A 562 32.86 -15.42 0.06
N LYS A 563 32.28 -14.47 0.76
CA LYS A 563 32.88 -13.81 1.94
C LYS A 563 33.18 -14.82 3.06
N ILE A 564 32.18 -15.61 3.46
CA ILE A 564 32.34 -16.62 4.51
C ILE A 564 33.34 -17.68 4.08
N SER A 565 33.33 -18.09 2.79
CA SER A 565 34.30 -19.05 2.25
C SER A 565 35.74 -18.52 2.36
N ALA A 566 35.95 -17.23 2.04
CA ALA A 566 37.26 -16.58 2.20
C ALA A 566 37.69 -16.50 3.67
N GLU A 567 36.80 -16.09 4.56
CA GLU A 567 37.07 -16.04 6.00
C GLU A 567 37.41 -17.43 6.58
N MET A 568 36.66 -18.46 6.18
CA MET A 568 36.92 -19.84 6.62
C MET A 568 38.24 -20.39 6.09
N ARG A 569 38.76 -19.93 4.93
CA ARG A 569 40.10 -20.30 4.43
C ARG A 569 41.21 -19.66 5.24
N GLY A 570 40.99 -18.46 5.78
CA GLY A 570 42.00 -17.71 6.55
C GLY A 570 43.27 -17.46 5.72
N ASP A 571 44.45 -17.60 6.34
CA ASP A 571 45.75 -17.38 5.70
C ASP A 571 46.12 -18.43 4.63
N ASN A 572 45.34 -19.50 4.48
CA ASN A 572 45.58 -20.54 3.48
C ASN A 572 44.52 -20.52 2.37
N PRO A 573 44.76 -19.84 1.23
CA PRO A 573 43.82 -19.76 0.11
C PRO A 573 43.39 -21.10 -0.48
N ASN A 574 44.27 -22.13 -0.35
CA ASN A 574 44.02 -23.48 -0.85
C ASN A 574 43.29 -24.40 0.15
N ALA A 575 42.93 -23.90 1.30
CA ALA A 575 42.18 -24.69 2.26
C ALA A 575 40.81 -25.08 1.70
N LYS A 576 40.50 -26.38 1.74
CA LYS A 576 39.21 -26.89 1.26
C LYS A 576 38.12 -26.47 2.22
N VAL A 577 37.10 -25.79 1.71
CA VAL A 577 35.84 -25.51 2.34
C VAL A 577 34.78 -26.27 1.56
N ASP A 578 34.07 -27.17 2.20
CA ASP A 578 32.97 -27.89 1.57
C ASP A 578 31.73 -26.98 1.58
N ILE A 579 31.23 -26.67 0.38
CA ILE A 579 30.06 -25.81 0.18
C ILE A 579 28.94 -26.67 -0.37
N SER A 580 27.82 -26.75 0.32
CA SER A 580 26.60 -27.39 -0.14
C SER A 580 25.46 -26.36 -0.23
N ARG A 581 24.65 -26.48 -1.28
CA ARG A 581 23.42 -25.69 -1.41
C ARG A 581 22.26 -26.48 -0.86
N PHE A 582 21.45 -25.87 0.01
CA PHE A 582 20.19 -26.45 0.43
C PHE A 582 19.21 -26.46 -0.75
N LYS A 583 18.62 -27.61 -1.05
CA LYS A 583 17.58 -27.73 -2.09
C LYS A 583 16.18 -27.47 -1.53
N GLY A 584 15.99 -27.73 -0.23
CA GLY A 584 14.73 -27.47 0.45
C GLY A 584 14.85 -27.57 1.97
N LEU A 585 13.86 -27.04 2.67
CA LEU A 585 13.75 -27.05 4.14
C LEU A 585 13.68 -28.45 4.72
N GLY A 586 13.21 -29.43 3.92
CA GLY A 586 13.14 -30.83 4.32
C GLY A 586 14.51 -31.52 4.43
N GLU A 587 15.59 -30.92 3.93
CA GLU A 587 16.97 -31.41 4.07
C GLU A 587 17.63 -30.94 5.37
N MET A 588 17.05 -29.93 6.04
CA MET A 588 17.54 -29.42 7.32
C MET A 588 17.08 -30.33 8.46
N ASP A 589 18.00 -30.66 9.38
CA ASP A 589 17.60 -31.27 10.62
C ASP A 589 16.84 -30.28 11.53
N PRO A 590 16.12 -30.74 12.56
CA PRO A 590 15.32 -29.86 13.41
C PRO A 590 16.12 -28.77 14.11
N HIS A 591 17.37 -29.02 14.47
CA HIS A 591 18.24 -28.04 15.14
C HIS A 591 18.74 -26.98 14.13
N GLU A 592 19.15 -27.40 12.94
CA GLU A 592 19.55 -26.48 11.87
C GLU A 592 18.38 -25.55 11.49
N LEU A 593 17.18 -26.09 11.35
CA LEU A 593 15.98 -25.32 11.02
C LEU A 593 15.62 -24.32 12.13
N TRP A 594 15.77 -24.73 13.39
CA TRP A 594 15.60 -23.83 14.53
C TRP A 594 16.60 -22.67 14.47
N GLU A 595 17.89 -22.97 14.50
CA GLU A 595 18.95 -21.98 14.60
C GLU A 595 18.96 -20.96 13.44
N THR A 596 18.57 -21.39 12.25
CA THR A 596 18.67 -20.55 11.04
C THR A 596 17.39 -19.83 10.66
N THR A 597 16.22 -20.41 11.01
CA THR A 597 14.94 -19.98 10.38
C THR A 597 13.82 -19.74 11.41
N MET A 598 13.86 -20.38 12.57
CA MET A 598 12.73 -20.34 13.52
C MET A 598 13.06 -19.64 14.85
N ASN A 599 14.32 -19.63 15.29
CA ASN A 599 14.71 -19.00 16.53
C ASN A 599 14.56 -17.47 16.43
N PRO A 600 13.76 -16.82 17.30
CA PRO A 600 13.55 -15.38 17.29
C PRO A 600 14.82 -14.53 17.36
N GLU A 601 15.89 -15.04 17.95
CA GLU A 601 17.15 -14.31 18.14
C GLU A 601 18.04 -14.32 16.88
N THR A 602 17.91 -15.34 16.02
CA THR A 602 18.86 -15.56 14.90
C THR A 602 18.19 -15.56 13.52
N ARG A 603 16.88 -15.79 13.47
CA ARG A 603 16.13 -15.87 12.21
C ARG A 603 15.99 -14.52 11.50
N THR A 604 15.87 -14.58 10.19
CA THR A 604 15.46 -13.44 9.36
C THR A 604 14.04 -13.65 8.84
N LEU A 605 13.15 -12.70 9.16
CA LEU A 605 11.80 -12.65 8.62
C LEU A 605 11.61 -11.38 7.79
N LYS A 606 11.11 -11.54 6.57
CA LYS A 606 10.71 -10.42 5.72
C LYS A 606 9.22 -10.14 5.96
N ARG A 607 8.91 -9.00 6.55
CA ARG A 607 7.51 -8.55 6.72
C ARG A 607 6.93 -8.23 5.34
N ILE A 608 5.71 -8.69 5.10
CA ILE A 608 4.96 -8.38 3.89
C ILE A 608 4.14 -7.13 4.17
N THR A 609 4.41 -6.09 3.40
CA THR A 609 3.71 -4.80 3.46
C THR A 609 2.94 -4.58 2.18
N LEU A 610 1.85 -3.85 2.26
CA LEU A 610 1.04 -3.43 1.13
C LEU A 610 1.14 -1.91 1.02
N GLU A 611 2.07 -1.43 0.20
CA GLU A 611 2.24 0.00 -0.05
C GLU A 611 1.22 0.52 -1.06
N ASP A 612 0.75 -0.37 -1.94
CA ASP A 612 -0.10 -0.05 -3.08
C ASP A 612 -1.05 -1.20 -3.42
N ALA A 613 -2.32 -1.02 -3.07
CA ALA A 613 -3.35 -2.02 -3.34
C ALA A 613 -3.67 -2.18 -4.84
N VAL A 614 -3.61 -1.09 -5.62
CA VAL A 614 -3.91 -1.12 -7.06
C VAL A 614 -2.80 -1.84 -7.80
N ARG A 615 -1.54 -1.52 -7.50
CA ARG A 615 -0.39 -2.21 -8.10
C ARG A 615 -0.34 -3.69 -7.70
N ALA A 616 -0.63 -4.01 -6.44
CA ALA A 616 -0.72 -5.39 -6.00
C ALA A 616 -1.81 -6.15 -6.76
N ASP A 617 -3.01 -5.55 -6.93
CA ASP A 617 -4.07 -6.12 -7.74
C ASP A 617 -3.64 -6.34 -9.19
N GLU A 618 -3.00 -5.34 -9.80
CA GLU A 618 -2.48 -5.44 -11.17
C GLU A 618 -1.50 -6.61 -11.31
N ILE A 619 -0.54 -6.74 -10.38
CA ILE A 619 0.46 -7.80 -10.42
C ILE A 619 -0.17 -9.16 -10.15
N PHE A 620 -1.07 -9.30 -9.16
CA PHE A 620 -1.77 -10.56 -8.93
C PHE A 620 -2.66 -10.95 -10.12
N THR A 621 -3.39 -10.01 -10.72
CA THR A 621 -4.19 -10.24 -11.92
C THR A 621 -3.30 -10.64 -13.11
N LEU A 622 -2.16 -9.98 -13.29
CA LEU A 622 -1.21 -10.27 -14.35
C LEU A 622 -0.59 -11.67 -14.21
N LEU A 623 -0.05 -11.98 -13.03
CA LEU A 623 0.70 -13.20 -12.78
C LEU A 623 -0.20 -14.41 -12.53
N MET A 624 -1.32 -14.23 -11.84
CA MET A 624 -2.20 -15.29 -11.35
C MET A 624 -3.54 -15.36 -12.07
N GLY A 625 -3.91 -14.34 -12.85
CA GLY A 625 -5.16 -14.23 -13.59
C GLY A 625 -5.26 -15.21 -14.77
N GLU A 626 -6.42 -15.22 -15.46
CA GLU A 626 -6.69 -16.15 -16.56
C GLU A 626 -5.93 -15.84 -17.84
N LYS A 627 -5.71 -14.54 -18.15
CA LYS A 627 -5.03 -14.12 -19.38
C LYS A 627 -3.56 -14.53 -19.37
N VAL A 628 -3.15 -15.27 -20.39
CA VAL A 628 -1.78 -15.81 -20.51
C VAL A 628 -0.85 -14.79 -21.15
N GLU A 629 -1.34 -14.07 -22.18
CA GLU A 629 -0.50 -13.17 -22.99
C GLU A 629 0.16 -12.04 -22.20
N PRO A 630 -0.57 -11.28 -21.33
CA PRO A 630 0.06 -10.25 -20.51
C PRO A 630 1.15 -10.79 -19.56
N ARG A 631 0.94 -12.01 -19.04
CA ARG A 631 1.93 -12.68 -18.19
C ARG A 631 3.18 -13.05 -18.96
N ARG A 632 3.03 -13.56 -20.18
CA ARG A 632 4.14 -13.92 -21.07
C ARG A 632 4.95 -12.68 -21.43
N GLU A 633 4.31 -11.59 -21.84
CA GLU A 633 4.97 -10.31 -22.14
C GLU A 633 5.74 -9.76 -20.92
N TYR A 634 5.15 -9.88 -19.73
CA TYR A 634 5.82 -9.47 -18.48
C TYR A 634 7.07 -10.30 -18.21
N ILE A 635 7.00 -11.63 -18.39
CA ILE A 635 8.15 -12.54 -18.19
C ILE A 635 9.24 -12.22 -19.22
N GLU A 636 8.89 -12.06 -20.50
CA GLU A 636 9.84 -11.73 -21.56
C GLU A 636 10.55 -10.39 -21.31
N ARG A 637 9.81 -9.37 -20.87
CA ARG A 637 10.35 -8.03 -20.58
C ARG A 637 11.28 -8.00 -19.38
N ASN A 638 11.09 -8.88 -18.40
CA ASN A 638 11.88 -8.93 -17.17
C ASN A 638 12.82 -10.15 -17.10
N ALA A 639 13.05 -10.83 -18.21
CA ALA A 639 13.87 -12.03 -18.26
C ALA A 639 15.34 -11.77 -17.86
N ASP A 640 15.86 -10.60 -18.16
CA ASP A 640 17.20 -10.12 -17.80
C ASP A 640 17.37 -9.87 -16.29
N LYS A 641 16.26 -9.60 -15.58
CA LYS A 641 16.24 -9.39 -14.12
C LYS A 641 16.10 -10.68 -13.32
N ALA A 642 15.83 -11.80 -14.01
CA ALA A 642 15.66 -13.09 -13.35
C ALA A 642 17.02 -13.61 -12.87
N MET A 643 17.25 -13.52 -11.56
CA MET A 643 18.41 -14.12 -10.88
C MET A 643 18.00 -15.47 -10.26
N ASN A 644 18.93 -16.45 -10.24
CA ASN A 644 18.71 -17.79 -9.66
C ASN A 644 17.68 -18.66 -10.40
N LEU A 645 17.75 -18.71 -11.71
CA LEU A 645 17.04 -19.74 -12.48
C LEU A 645 17.69 -21.10 -12.23
N ASP A 646 16.93 -22.06 -11.73
CA ASP A 646 17.33 -23.47 -11.69
C ASP A 646 17.22 -24.02 -13.13
N TYR A 647 18.37 -24.38 -13.72
CA TYR A 647 18.46 -25.07 -15.01
C TYR A 647 18.57 -26.58 -14.79
#